data_54e73c59f75b76da1e1505b647edcf98
#
_entry.id   54e73c59f75b76da1e1505b647edcf98
#
_cell.length_a   1.000
_cell.length_b   1.000
_cell.length_c   1.000
_cell.angle_alpha   90.00
_cell.angle_beta   90.00
_cell.angle_gamma   90.00
#
_symmetry.space_group_name_H-M   'P 1'
#
loop_
_entity.id
_entity.type
_entity.pdbx_description
1 polymer ?
#
loop_
_entity_poly.entity_id
_entity_poly.type
_entity_poly.pdbx_seq_one_letter_code
_entity_poly.pdbx_strand_id
1 'polypeptide(L)'
;MKNWKTFVIGALSAVIVVLPSCASDDDNSNGPAFTLQLLHFSDVDGSVYDVFESVEHFATLVGSFKSDPTYGNKTLFVSSGDNIIPGPRYFASESDEVEAITGSNEPGHAEFAILKELGLDASALGNHELDQGDGNLADAINGDGFTVDFPFLSTNASNFETSDLEAGTDGALVENLGAKFVKYAVKIIDGEAVGLVGVSTPEIKLITSPGDLLFQPSLPTSTDELAPIVQNSIDSLTNQGIDKIVLLSHLQDINCEKSLATRIKDVDIIVAGGSGTMMGDENDVLYTSSVTADSAFTETYPFLTNDLSGNPTAIVNVSSDHKYLGRLVAHFDSNGKLLTNRLDPELNGAYAATAAVASSVGGITNSKAKEISDALMEVIQAKYAVVVGYTKSYLDGRRYSVRVQETRLGNLSADANLWYANKILEGTAKVDVSLKNGGGIRSSIGIERLNEAGEIETLPPAAFGTLGGVNNAISQGHLESTFRFDNGLVVVDVTTAELKDLLENGLRMVGDDNSPGEFPQVGGMRFEFDASYASRTAAGNGERVRKLVLLNNDGSDGTVLVENGSVLDESIKIKLVSLNFLVNGGDGYPFDSLSAPNRTNLYSGQMYGDPQDFPDGDLTKDPGLNNSFSVTGGEQDAFAEYFLAFHNTQEKAYNQNESAPENDQRIKRLDSGSVAGGSSEFNCPIP
;
A
#
# COMPACT_ATOMS: atom_id res chain seq x y z
N MET A 1 68.55 12.83 -3.22
CA MET A 1 67.88 13.00 -1.92
C MET A 1 66.54 12.36 -2.08
N LYS A 2 66.35 11.18 -1.49
CA LYS A 2 65.17 10.34 -1.62
C LYS A 2 64.18 10.68 -0.51
N ASN A 3 62.97 11.08 -0.86
CA ASN A 3 61.85 11.18 0.09
C ASN A 3 61.01 9.90 0.05
N TRP A 4 61.06 9.14 1.11
CA TRP A 4 60.12 8.04 1.39
C TRP A 4 58.83 8.58 1.99
N LYS A 5 57.70 8.27 1.36
CA LYS A 5 56.38 8.42 1.97
C LYS A 5 56.00 7.10 2.63
N THR A 6 55.89 7.12 3.92
CA THR A 6 55.40 6.01 4.75
C THR A 6 53.88 5.96 4.65
N PHE A 7 53.34 4.84 4.12
CA PHE A 7 51.94 4.52 4.24
C PHE A 7 51.68 3.93 5.63
N VAL A 8 50.83 4.55 6.41
CA VAL A 8 50.31 3.98 7.66
C VAL A 8 49.02 3.25 7.32
N ILE A 9 49.07 1.91 7.35
CA ILE A 9 47.91 1.04 7.31
C ILE A 9 47.40 0.98 8.75
N GLY A 10 46.24 1.63 9.01
CA GLY A 10 45.53 1.49 10.27
C GLY A 10 44.77 0.17 10.28
N ALA A 11 45.30 -0.80 11.01
CA ALA A 11 44.56 -2.02 11.34
C ALA A 11 43.53 -1.68 12.44
N LEU A 12 42.23 -1.73 12.13
CA LEU A 12 41.18 -1.76 13.14
C LEU A 12 41.24 -3.12 13.83
N SER A 13 41.78 -3.16 15.03
CA SER A 13 41.74 -4.35 15.89
C SER A 13 40.38 -4.36 16.59
N ALA A 14 39.47 -5.25 16.17
CA ALA A 14 38.30 -5.61 16.95
C ALA A 14 38.77 -6.28 18.26
N VAL A 15 38.56 -5.64 19.37
CA VAL A 15 38.79 -6.22 20.69
C VAL A 15 37.54 -7.09 21.02
N ILE A 16 37.65 -8.38 20.73
CA ILE A 16 36.75 -9.39 21.26
C ILE A 16 37.12 -9.60 22.73
N VAL A 17 36.34 -9.11 23.66
CA VAL A 17 36.43 -9.47 25.08
C VAL A 17 35.75 -10.82 25.25
N VAL A 18 36.55 -11.87 25.17
CA VAL A 18 36.10 -13.20 25.60
C VAL A 18 36.23 -13.26 27.13
N LEU A 19 35.10 -13.14 27.82
CA LEU A 19 35.03 -13.50 29.23
C LEU A 19 34.97 -15.03 29.35
N PRO A 20 35.80 -15.65 30.20
CA PRO A 20 35.69 -17.08 30.39
C PRO A 20 34.39 -17.39 31.15
N SER A 21 33.46 -18.05 30.48
CA SER A 21 32.30 -18.69 31.14
C SER A 21 32.82 -19.82 31.98
N CYS A 22 32.74 -19.72 33.31
CA CYS A 22 32.78 -20.87 34.20
C CYS A 22 31.46 -21.61 34.01
N ALA A 23 31.47 -22.69 33.25
CA ALA A 23 30.38 -23.64 33.24
C ALA A 23 30.28 -24.27 34.64
N SER A 24 29.27 -23.89 35.39
CA SER A 24 28.72 -24.70 36.46
C SER A 24 27.49 -25.41 35.90
N ASP A 25 27.59 -26.69 35.68
CA ASP A 25 26.44 -27.57 35.46
C ASP A 25 25.52 -27.51 36.70
N ASP A 26 24.54 -26.62 36.63
CA ASP A 26 23.34 -26.65 37.47
C ASP A 26 22.11 -26.54 36.58
N ASP A 27 21.59 -27.68 36.20
CA ASP A 27 20.36 -27.92 35.43
C ASP A 27 19.10 -27.53 36.24
N ASN A 28 19.03 -26.26 36.75
CA ASN A 28 17.82 -25.76 37.43
C ASN A 28 17.65 -24.23 37.42
N SER A 29 18.01 -23.53 36.35
CA SER A 29 17.55 -22.14 36.16
C SER A 29 16.25 -22.13 35.33
N ASN A 30 15.11 -22.09 36.00
CA ASN A 30 13.75 -22.12 35.44
C ASN A 30 13.33 -20.82 34.73
N GLY A 31 14.26 -19.97 34.24
CA GLY A 31 13.99 -18.74 33.54
C GLY A 31 14.38 -18.77 32.05
N PRO A 32 13.84 -17.92 31.20
CA PRO A 32 14.35 -17.71 29.84
C PRO A 32 15.77 -17.13 29.90
N ALA A 33 16.62 -17.48 28.93
CA ALA A 33 17.96 -16.90 28.79
C ALA A 33 17.89 -15.45 28.28
N PHE A 34 16.93 -15.18 27.40
CA PHE A 34 16.66 -13.85 26.84
C PHE A 34 15.16 -13.62 26.72
N THR A 35 14.74 -12.36 26.82
CA THR A 35 13.36 -11.92 26.60
C THR A 35 13.37 -10.72 25.67
N LEU A 36 12.54 -10.76 24.64
CA LEU A 36 12.30 -9.67 23.70
C LEU A 36 10.85 -9.19 23.84
N GLN A 37 10.64 -7.90 24.03
CA GLN A 37 9.38 -7.24 23.76
C GLN A 37 9.42 -6.69 22.33
N LEU A 38 8.70 -7.31 21.42
CA LEU A 38 8.50 -6.80 20.07
C LEU A 38 7.23 -5.97 20.03
N LEU A 39 7.36 -4.71 19.61
CA LEU A 39 6.25 -3.85 19.24
C LEU A 39 6.27 -3.70 17.71
N HIS A 40 5.13 -3.87 17.07
CA HIS A 40 5.09 -3.83 15.61
C HIS A 40 3.76 -3.30 15.07
N PHE A 41 3.80 -2.83 13.85
CA PHE A 41 2.67 -2.42 13.02
C PHE A 41 3.06 -2.51 11.54
N SER A 42 2.09 -2.27 10.65
CA SER A 42 2.27 -2.14 9.20
C SER A 42 1.15 -1.33 8.57
N ASP A 43 1.28 -1.03 7.27
CA ASP A 43 0.19 -0.58 6.41
C ASP A 43 -0.54 0.67 6.94
N VAL A 44 0.15 1.82 6.97
CA VAL A 44 -0.47 3.11 7.26
C VAL A 44 -1.20 3.58 6.00
N ASP A 45 -2.37 2.99 5.72
CA ASP A 45 -3.14 3.17 4.49
C ASP A 45 -3.73 4.58 4.30
N GLY A 46 -3.46 5.50 5.23
CA GLY A 46 -3.82 6.90 5.11
C GLY A 46 -5.34 7.16 5.16
N SER A 47 -6.11 6.28 5.81
CA SER A 47 -7.48 6.57 6.17
C SER A 47 -7.54 7.87 6.97
N VAL A 48 -8.30 8.84 6.48
CA VAL A 48 -8.39 10.15 7.13
C VAL A 48 -9.10 10.05 8.48
N TYR A 49 -10.12 9.21 8.57
CA TYR A 49 -10.97 9.14 9.75
C TYR A 49 -10.31 8.37 10.90
N ASP A 50 -9.87 7.17 10.61
CA ASP A 50 -9.31 6.26 11.63
C ASP A 50 -7.98 6.76 12.16
N VAL A 51 -7.08 7.20 11.29
CA VAL A 51 -5.73 7.62 11.69
C VAL A 51 -5.75 8.83 12.62
N PHE A 52 -6.62 9.80 12.43
CA PHE A 52 -6.70 10.95 13.33
C PHE A 52 -7.14 10.61 14.76
N GLU A 53 -8.04 9.61 14.90
CA GLU A 53 -8.44 9.15 16.23
C GLU A 53 -7.38 8.19 16.82
N SER A 54 -6.67 7.43 15.99
CA SER A 54 -5.77 6.38 16.44
C SER A 54 -4.34 6.84 16.75
N VAL A 55 -3.76 7.80 15.99
CA VAL A 55 -2.33 8.19 16.14
C VAL A 55 -1.96 8.60 17.56
N GLU A 56 -2.78 9.43 18.23
CA GLU A 56 -2.49 9.85 19.63
C GLU A 56 -2.49 8.66 20.58
N HIS A 57 -3.45 7.74 20.39
CA HIS A 57 -3.57 6.55 21.23
C HIS A 57 -2.50 5.50 20.91
N PHE A 58 -2.18 5.32 19.63
CA PHE A 58 -1.07 4.50 19.19
C PHE A 58 0.26 4.97 19.79
N ALA A 59 0.54 6.27 19.70
CA ALA A 59 1.73 6.87 20.30
C ALA A 59 1.78 6.67 21.82
N THR A 60 0.61 6.72 22.48
CA THR A 60 0.48 6.46 23.92
C THR A 60 0.77 4.98 24.25
N LEU A 61 0.30 4.03 23.44
CA LEU A 61 0.62 2.61 23.60
C LEU A 61 2.12 2.37 23.48
N VAL A 62 2.75 2.89 22.41
CA VAL A 62 4.21 2.77 22.19
C VAL A 62 4.98 3.34 23.38
N GLY A 63 4.66 4.56 23.81
CA GLY A 63 5.32 5.22 24.95
C GLY A 63 5.16 4.43 26.24
N SER A 64 3.96 3.90 26.50
CA SER A 64 3.66 3.12 27.71
C SER A 64 4.45 1.81 27.74
N PHE A 65 4.49 1.04 26.64
CA PHE A 65 5.23 -0.22 26.60
C PHE A 65 6.75 -0.02 26.59
N LYS A 66 7.28 1.02 25.94
CA LYS A 66 8.70 1.39 26.03
C LYS A 66 9.11 1.83 27.44
N SER A 67 8.16 2.29 28.25
CA SER A 67 8.38 2.69 29.64
C SER A 67 8.03 1.59 30.65
N ASP A 68 7.61 0.41 30.19
CA ASP A 68 7.30 -0.73 31.07
C ASP A 68 8.53 -1.10 31.92
N PRO A 69 8.43 -1.17 33.26
CA PRO A 69 9.59 -1.42 34.13
C PRO A 69 10.18 -2.83 33.96
N THR A 70 9.44 -3.79 33.36
CA THR A 70 9.87 -5.17 33.15
C THR A 70 10.43 -5.40 31.77
N TYR A 71 9.80 -4.77 30.75
CA TYR A 71 10.07 -5.07 29.35
C TYR A 71 10.60 -3.87 28.56
N GLY A 72 10.52 -2.65 29.07
CA GLY A 72 10.86 -1.44 28.33
C GLY A 72 12.28 -1.43 27.77
N ASN A 73 13.28 -1.87 28.55
CA ASN A 73 14.67 -1.98 28.10
C ASN A 73 14.95 -3.21 27.17
N LYS A 74 13.92 -4.01 26.92
CA LYS A 74 13.95 -5.22 26.05
C LYS A 74 13.13 -5.01 24.78
N THR A 75 12.79 -3.76 24.48
CA THR A 75 11.88 -3.42 23.38
C THR A 75 12.62 -3.28 22.06
N LEU A 76 12.08 -3.93 21.05
CA LEU A 76 12.31 -3.71 19.62
C LEU A 76 11.00 -3.17 19.04
N PHE A 77 11.03 -2.00 18.40
CA PHE A 77 9.87 -1.40 17.75
C PHE A 77 10.09 -1.30 16.25
N VAL A 78 9.29 -2.00 15.45
CA VAL A 78 9.49 -2.15 14.01
C VAL A 78 8.20 -1.97 13.21
N SER A 79 8.36 -1.65 11.93
CA SER A 79 7.30 -1.69 10.92
C SER A 79 7.61 -2.74 9.86
N SER A 80 6.60 -3.43 9.37
CA SER A 80 6.73 -4.31 8.20
C SER A 80 6.39 -3.64 6.87
N GLY A 81 6.49 -2.30 6.80
CA GLY A 81 6.38 -1.52 5.56
C GLY A 81 5.02 -0.87 5.35
N ASP A 82 4.89 -0.16 4.24
CA ASP A 82 3.76 0.69 3.89
C ASP A 82 3.46 1.73 4.98
N ASN A 83 4.50 2.48 5.35
CA ASN A 83 4.40 3.54 6.36
C ASN A 83 3.76 4.81 5.81
N ILE A 84 3.71 4.94 4.51
CA ILE A 84 3.06 6.01 3.76
C ILE A 84 2.27 5.43 2.60
N ILE A 85 1.21 6.13 2.22
CA ILE A 85 0.50 5.93 0.96
C ILE A 85 0.07 7.31 0.45
N PRO A 86 0.12 7.61 -0.85
CA PRO A 86 -0.45 8.84 -1.40
C PRO A 86 -1.90 9.05 -0.93
N GLY A 87 -2.27 10.31 -0.69
CA GLY A 87 -3.60 10.66 -0.19
C GLY A 87 -3.59 11.92 0.68
N PRO A 88 -4.70 12.26 1.35
CA PRO A 88 -4.84 13.53 2.05
C PRO A 88 -3.73 13.82 3.07
N ARG A 89 -3.28 12.81 3.82
CA ARG A 89 -2.21 12.98 4.82
C ARG A 89 -0.84 13.17 4.15
N TYR A 90 -0.57 12.40 3.09
CA TYR A 90 0.65 12.49 2.29
C TYR A 90 0.82 13.89 1.71
N PHE A 91 -0.21 14.42 1.03
CA PHE A 91 -0.17 15.76 0.44
C PHE A 91 -0.38 16.89 1.46
N ALA A 92 -0.95 16.64 2.64
CA ALA A 92 -1.00 17.63 3.71
C ALA A 92 0.39 17.93 4.31
N SER A 93 1.33 17.00 4.17
CA SER A 93 2.72 17.19 4.61
C SER A 93 3.42 18.38 3.94
N GLU A 94 2.99 18.77 2.73
CA GLU A 94 3.57 19.89 1.97
C GLU A 94 3.19 21.28 2.52
N SER A 95 2.34 21.34 3.55
CA SER A 95 1.85 22.62 4.05
C SER A 95 2.85 23.35 4.95
N ASP A 96 2.80 24.69 4.92
CA ASP A 96 3.63 25.56 5.78
C ASP A 96 3.41 25.26 7.27
N GLU A 97 2.19 24.85 7.66
CA GLU A 97 1.82 24.52 9.03
C GLU A 97 2.55 23.25 9.52
N VAL A 98 2.67 22.25 8.68
CA VAL A 98 3.39 20.99 8.98
C VAL A 98 4.89 21.21 8.91
N GLU A 99 5.40 21.97 7.92
CA GLU A 99 6.81 22.34 7.80
C GLU A 99 7.30 23.07 9.06
N ALA A 100 6.52 23.99 9.61
CA ALA A 100 6.88 24.73 10.83
C ALA A 100 7.13 23.81 12.05
N ILE A 101 6.55 22.59 12.05
CA ILE A 101 6.66 21.62 13.14
C ILE A 101 7.76 20.58 12.86
N THR A 102 7.85 20.09 11.62
CA THR A 102 8.70 18.97 11.22
C THR A 102 10.04 19.41 10.63
N GLY A 103 10.08 20.62 10.03
CA GLY A 103 11.26 21.18 9.36
C GLY A 103 11.37 20.82 7.90
N SER A 104 10.37 20.15 7.30
CA SER A 104 10.31 19.79 5.89
C SER A 104 8.92 19.99 5.34
N ASN A 105 8.81 20.21 4.02
CA ASN A 105 7.56 20.27 3.27
C ASN A 105 7.50 19.20 2.16
N GLU A 106 8.29 18.14 2.27
CA GLU A 106 8.24 17.05 1.31
C GLU A 106 6.97 16.20 1.51
N PRO A 107 6.31 15.74 0.41
CA PRO A 107 5.11 14.91 0.54
C PRO A 107 5.40 13.61 1.32
N GLY A 108 4.51 13.25 2.23
CA GLY A 108 4.62 12.01 3.02
C GLY A 108 5.60 12.06 4.21
N HIS A 109 6.49 13.07 4.31
CA HIS A 109 7.50 13.14 5.38
C HIS A 109 6.91 13.16 6.79
N ALA A 110 5.70 13.72 6.97
CA ALA A 110 5.10 13.88 8.30
C ALA A 110 4.79 12.54 8.98
N GLU A 111 4.45 11.49 8.22
CA GLU A 111 4.29 10.13 8.77
C GLU A 111 5.62 9.60 9.30
N PHE A 112 6.69 9.76 8.54
CA PHE A 112 8.03 9.39 8.98
C PHE A 112 8.50 10.22 10.18
N ALA A 113 8.09 11.49 10.27
CA ALA A 113 8.38 12.33 11.44
C ALA A 113 7.67 11.80 12.70
N ILE A 114 6.43 11.35 12.60
CA ILE A 114 5.71 10.69 13.70
C ILE A 114 6.46 9.42 14.12
N LEU A 115 6.86 8.55 13.18
CA LEU A 115 7.57 7.31 13.49
C LEU A 115 8.93 7.54 14.12
N LYS A 116 9.67 8.54 13.66
CA LYS A 116 10.91 8.99 14.28
C LYS A 116 10.71 9.45 15.73
N GLU A 117 9.69 10.28 16.00
CA GLU A 117 9.36 10.72 17.36
C GLU A 117 8.94 9.56 18.28
N LEU A 118 8.35 8.51 17.73
CA LEU A 118 8.03 7.27 18.45
C LEU A 118 9.25 6.36 18.65
N GLY A 119 10.38 6.66 17.98
CA GLY A 119 11.62 5.92 18.04
C GLY A 119 11.50 4.55 17.39
N LEU A 120 11.07 4.51 16.14
CA LEU A 120 11.08 3.29 15.31
C LEU A 120 12.52 2.80 15.14
N ASP A 121 12.75 1.50 15.30
CA ASP A 121 14.11 0.92 15.18
C ASP A 121 14.43 0.55 13.72
N ALA A 122 13.47 0.02 12.97
CA ALA A 122 13.64 -0.34 11.56
C ALA A 122 12.29 -0.53 10.88
N SER A 123 12.26 -0.41 9.55
CA SER A 123 11.10 -0.75 8.72
C SER A 123 11.48 -1.72 7.60
N ALA A 124 10.57 -2.61 7.19
CA ALA A 124 10.66 -3.19 5.87
C ALA A 124 10.38 -2.11 4.80
N LEU A 125 10.81 -2.37 3.57
CA LEU A 125 10.38 -1.61 2.40
C LEU A 125 9.11 -2.26 1.85
N GLY A 126 7.97 -1.61 2.02
CA GLY A 126 6.70 -2.00 1.42
C GLY A 126 6.58 -1.51 -0.03
N ASN A 127 5.43 -1.71 -0.67
CA ASN A 127 5.21 -1.24 -2.03
C ASN A 127 4.75 0.22 -2.07
N HIS A 128 3.95 0.66 -1.11
CA HIS A 128 3.41 2.01 -1.08
C HIS A 128 4.45 3.10 -0.80
N GLU A 129 5.60 2.77 -0.21
CA GLU A 129 6.74 3.67 -0.17
C GLU A 129 7.19 4.12 -1.58
N LEU A 130 6.94 3.32 -2.61
CA LEU A 130 7.41 3.55 -3.99
C LEU A 130 6.30 4.00 -4.96
N ASP A 131 5.11 4.30 -4.49
CA ASP A 131 3.98 4.71 -5.35
C ASP A 131 4.27 5.97 -6.17
N GLN A 132 4.98 6.91 -5.58
CA GLN A 132 5.38 8.16 -6.20
C GLN A 132 6.85 8.15 -6.69
N GLY A 133 7.45 6.97 -6.78
CA GLY A 133 8.84 6.78 -7.21
C GLY A 133 9.85 6.85 -6.07
N ASP A 134 11.05 6.38 -6.36
CA ASP A 134 12.17 6.31 -5.41
C ASP A 134 12.72 7.70 -5.02
N GLY A 135 12.68 8.68 -5.93
CA GLY A 135 13.05 10.07 -5.64
C GLY A 135 12.16 10.70 -4.58
N ASN A 136 10.84 10.55 -4.68
CA ASN A 136 9.92 11.08 -3.67
C ASN A 136 10.08 10.40 -2.31
N LEU A 137 10.36 9.09 -2.29
CA LEU A 137 10.70 8.42 -1.04
C LEU A 137 11.99 8.98 -0.44
N ALA A 138 13.02 9.21 -1.27
CA ALA A 138 14.29 9.79 -0.82
C ALA A 138 14.07 11.16 -0.16
N ASP A 139 13.27 12.03 -0.78
CA ASP A 139 12.93 13.35 -0.27
C ASP A 139 12.09 13.24 1.03
N ALA A 140 11.11 12.34 1.09
CA ALA A 140 10.28 12.15 2.29
C ALA A 140 11.07 11.67 3.52
N ILE A 141 12.10 10.84 3.33
CA ILE A 141 12.90 10.29 4.44
C ILE A 141 14.18 11.07 4.73
N ASN A 142 14.68 11.86 3.79
CA ASN A 142 15.96 12.59 3.90
C ASN A 142 15.95 13.89 3.07
N GLY A 143 14.87 14.65 3.10
CA GLY A 143 14.75 15.96 2.45
C GLY A 143 15.31 17.11 3.27
N ASP A 144 15.17 18.34 2.74
CA ASP A 144 15.66 19.56 3.39
C ASP A 144 15.03 19.72 4.80
N GLY A 145 15.91 19.80 5.81
CA GLY A 145 15.52 20.05 7.20
C GLY A 145 15.05 18.82 7.99
N PHE A 146 14.86 17.67 7.34
CA PHE A 146 14.39 16.44 7.98
C PHE A 146 15.17 15.21 7.50
N THR A 147 15.47 14.29 8.42
CA THR A 147 16.05 12.97 8.11
C THR A 147 15.57 11.97 9.16
N VAL A 148 15.11 10.79 8.72
CA VAL A 148 14.78 9.67 9.63
C VAL A 148 16.06 9.07 10.21
N ASP A 149 15.95 8.47 11.40
CA ASP A 149 17.07 7.87 12.12
C ASP A 149 17.04 6.33 12.19
N PHE A 150 16.21 5.71 11.34
CA PHE A 150 16.07 4.26 11.22
C PHE A 150 16.23 3.78 9.77
N PRO A 151 16.73 2.54 9.57
CA PRO A 151 16.91 1.96 8.24
C PRO A 151 15.65 1.32 7.67
N PHE A 152 15.65 1.16 6.34
CA PHE A 152 14.73 0.34 5.58
C PHE A 152 15.40 -0.97 5.15
N LEU A 153 14.69 -2.08 5.30
CA LEU A 153 15.22 -3.41 5.05
C LEU A 153 14.50 -4.09 3.89
N SER A 154 15.29 -4.59 2.91
CA SER A 154 14.79 -5.45 1.85
C SER A 154 15.93 -6.29 1.27
N THR A 155 15.94 -7.60 1.56
CA THR A 155 17.02 -8.50 1.11
C THR A 155 16.97 -8.80 -0.37
N ASN A 156 15.82 -8.61 -1.01
CA ASN A 156 15.59 -8.90 -2.41
C ASN A 156 15.55 -7.64 -3.31
N ALA A 157 15.71 -6.44 -2.72
CA ALA A 157 15.91 -5.20 -3.48
C ALA A 157 17.38 -4.98 -3.85
N SER A 158 17.63 -4.36 -5.00
CA SER A 158 18.95 -4.05 -5.52
C SER A 158 18.91 -2.89 -6.52
N ASN A 159 20.08 -2.52 -7.06
CA ASN A 159 20.27 -1.44 -8.02
C ASN A 159 20.17 -0.03 -7.42
N PHE A 160 20.50 0.11 -6.14
CA PHE A 160 20.47 1.40 -5.44
C PHE A 160 21.48 2.43 -6.00
N GLU A 161 22.48 2.01 -6.78
CA GLU A 161 23.47 2.89 -7.41
C GLU A 161 22.89 3.77 -8.53
N THR A 162 21.71 3.45 -9.03
CA THR A 162 20.99 4.24 -10.05
C THR A 162 19.72 4.89 -9.49
N SER A 163 19.44 4.66 -8.21
CA SER A 163 18.30 5.19 -7.47
C SER A 163 18.71 6.42 -6.65
N ASP A 164 17.76 7.26 -6.29
CA ASP A 164 17.96 8.36 -5.34
C ASP A 164 18.04 7.86 -3.88
N LEU A 165 17.72 6.59 -3.63
CA LEU A 165 17.79 5.95 -2.33
C LEU A 165 19.22 5.49 -2.01
N GLU A 166 19.65 5.72 -0.77
CA GLU A 166 21.04 5.46 -0.34
C GLU A 166 21.18 4.06 0.28
N ALA A 167 22.02 3.20 -0.33
CA ALA A 167 22.36 1.91 0.26
C ALA A 167 23.27 2.06 1.50
N GLY A 168 22.96 1.28 2.54
CA GLY A 168 23.77 1.16 3.74
C GLY A 168 24.74 -0.03 3.70
N THR A 169 25.36 -0.30 4.84
CA THR A 169 26.21 -1.48 5.03
C THR A 169 25.39 -2.60 5.67
N ASP A 170 25.22 -3.72 4.95
CA ASP A 170 24.52 -4.90 5.46
C ASP A 170 25.18 -5.40 6.76
N GLY A 171 24.36 -5.71 7.77
CA GLY A 171 24.81 -6.19 9.08
C GLY A 171 25.35 -5.12 10.02
N ALA A 172 25.28 -3.84 9.65
CA ALA A 172 25.61 -2.76 10.57
C ALA A 172 24.60 -2.67 11.72
N LEU A 173 25.00 -2.02 12.81
CA LEU A 173 24.08 -1.69 13.89
C LEU A 173 23.03 -0.67 13.39
N VAL A 174 21.78 -0.86 13.78
CA VAL A 174 20.65 0.01 13.43
C VAL A 174 20.98 1.48 13.67
N GLU A 175 21.58 1.80 14.81
CA GLU A 175 21.93 3.15 15.22
C GLU A 175 22.95 3.86 14.30
N ASN A 176 23.62 3.11 13.43
CA ASN A 176 24.64 3.63 12.50
C ASN A 176 24.12 3.77 11.07
N LEU A 177 22.87 3.41 10.80
CA LEU A 177 22.33 3.35 9.45
C LEU A 177 21.54 4.62 9.07
N GLY A 178 20.69 5.14 9.95
CA GLY A 178 19.78 6.26 9.59
C GLY A 178 18.91 5.89 8.39
N ALA A 179 18.60 6.83 7.52
CA ALA A 179 17.71 6.71 6.35
C ALA A 179 18.28 5.81 5.21
N LYS A 180 18.96 4.71 5.53
CA LYS A 180 19.62 3.86 4.52
C LYS A 180 18.89 2.55 4.30
N PHE A 181 19.09 2.00 3.09
CA PHE A 181 18.53 0.73 2.66
C PHE A 181 19.57 -0.38 2.81
N VAL A 182 19.22 -1.45 3.52
CA VAL A 182 20.09 -2.61 3.77
C VAL A 182 19.26 -3.91 3.66
N LYS A 183 19.95 -5.03 3.44
CA LYS A 183 19.31 -6.35 3.42
C LYS A 183 18.98 -6.85 4.81
N TYR A 184 19.87 -6.58 5.76
CA TYR A 184 19.76 -6.98 7.16
C TYR A 184 20.59 -6.05 8.05
N ALA A 185 20.18 -5.93 9.30
CA ALA A 185 20.81 -5.09 10.32
C ALA A 185 20.88 -5.83 11.66
N VAL A 186 21.57 -5.24 12.63
CA VAL A 186 21.69 -5.79 13.99
C VAL A 186 21.23 -4.74 14.99
N LYS A 187 20.40 -5.15 15.96
CA LYS A 187 20.03 -4.34 17.12
C LYS A 187 20.53 -4.98 18.40
N ILE A 188 21.13 -4.20 19.29
CA ILE A 188 21.51 -4.71 20.62
C ILE A 188 20.38 -4.38 21.59
N ILE A 189 19.84 -5.41 22.22
CA ILE A 189 18.71 -5.32 23.18
C ILE A 189 19.08 -6.05 24.45
N ASP A 190 19.09 -5.34 25.57
CA ASP A 190 19.49 -5.88 26.89
C ASP A 190 20.84 -6.64 26.88
N GLY A 191 21.78 -6.18 26.02
CA GLY A 191 23.12 -6.74 25.83
C GLY A 191 23.22 -7.91 24.84
N GLU A 192 22.11 -8.38 24.30
CA GLU A 192 22.03 -9.45 23.28
C GLU A 192 21.83 -8.87 21.87
N ALA A 193 22.44 -9.53 20.88
CA ALA A 193 22.26 -9.17 19.48
C ALA A 193 21.00 -9.82 18.89
N VAL A 194 20.14 -9.01 18.28
CA VAL A 194 18.98 -9.44 17.52
C VAL A 194 19.23 -9.07 16.06
N GLY A 195 19.14 -10.05 15.17
CA GLY A 195 19.25 -9.86 13.73
C GLY A 195 17.90 -9.47 13.12
N LEU A 196 17.90 -8.44 12.29
CA LEU A 196 16.74 -7.97 11.54
C LEU A 196 16.99 -8.24 10.05
N VAL A 197 16.07 -8.91 9.38
CA VAL A 197 16.11 -9.15 7.93
C VAL A 197 14.85 -8.56 7.33
N GLY A 198 14.93 -7.91 6.16
CA GLY A 198 13.75 -7.41 5.45
C GLY A 198 13.48 -8.19 4.18
N VAL A 199 12.22 -8.28 3.76
CA VAL A 199 11.83 -8.81 2.45
C VAL A 199 10.61 -8.09 1.91
N SER A 200 10.66 -7.71 0.63
CA SER A 200 9.56 -7.08 -0.10
C SER A 200 8.94 -8.05 -1.11
N THR A 201 7.69 -7.82 -1.48
CA THR A 201 7.05 -8.64 -2.51
C THR A 201 7.80 -8.57 -3.85
N PRO A 202 7.98 -9.69 -4.56
CA PRO A 202 8.49 -9.66 -5.93
C PRO A 202 7.58 -8.92 -6.91
N GLU A 203 6.31 -8.70 -6.55
CA GLU A 203 5.30 -8.03 -7.39
C GLU A 203 5.44 -6.50 -7.45
N ILE A 204 6.37 -5.89 -6.72
CA ILE A 204 6.52 -4.43 -6.61
C ILE A 204 6.41 -3.73 -7.98
N LYS A 205 7.09 -4.21 -9.01
CA LYS A 205 7.03 -3.59 -10.36
C LYS A 205 5.66 -3.65 -11.03
N LEU A 206 4.77 -4.53 -10.59
CA LEU A 206 3.40 -4.60 -11.12
C LEU A 206 2.47 -3.64 -10.38
N ILE A 207 2.69 -3.42 -9.08
CA ILE A 207 1.72 -2.78 -8.19
C ILE A 207 2.13 -1.37 -7.76
N THR A 208 3.34 -0.91 -8.13
CA THR A 208 3.85 0.43 -7.81
C THR A 208 4.87 0.92 -8.86
N SER A 209 5.53 2.06 -8.61
CA SER A 209 6.47 2.74 -9.52
C SER A 209 7.89 2.80 -8.95
N PRO A 210 8.62 1.68 -8.80
CA PRO A 210 9.89 1.62 -8.09
C PRO A 210 11.10 2.22 -8.83
N GLY A 211 10.91 2.93 -9.93
CA GLY A 211 12.00 3.47 -10.73
C GLY A 211 12.94 2.37 -11.26
N ASP A 212 14.24 2.59 -11.11
CA ASP A 212 15.28 1.67 -11.57
C ASP A 212 15.57 0.52 -10.57
N LEU A 213 14.94 0.51 -9.40
CA LEU A 213 15.12 -0.55 -8.41
C LEU A 213 14.70 -1.92 -8.99
N LEU A 214 15.46 -2.95 -8.63
CA LEU A 214 15.20 -4.33 -9.03
C LEU A 214 14.84 -5.17 -7.83
N PHE A 215 13.79 -5.96 -7.97
CA PHE A 215 13.33 -6.92 -6.97
C PHE A 215 13.47 -8.34 -7.50
N GLN A 216 14.07 -9.22 -6.70
CA GLN A 216 14.30 -10.61 -7.04
C GLN A 216 13.49 -11.55 -6.10
N PRO A 217 13.09 -12.73 -6.57
CA PRO A 217 13.22 -13.23 -7.95
C PRO A 217 12.28 -12.50 -8.91
N SER A 218 12.61 -12.56 -10.22
CA SER A 218 11.76 -11.95 -11.25
C SER A 218 10.48 -12.76 -11.45
N LEU A 219 9.37 -12.09 -11.72
CA LEU A 219 8.08 -12.73 -12.01
C LEU A 219 8.05 -13.46 -13.37
N PRO A 220 7.29 -14.54 -13.56
CA PRO A 220 6.53 -15.24 -12.49
C PRO A 220 7.47 -16.03 -11.57
N THR A 221 7.15 -16.11 -10.29
CA THR A 221 8.00 -16.73 -9.27
C THR A 221 7.19 -17.35 -8.12
N SER A 222 7.88 -17.86 -7.09
CA SER A 222 7.26 -18.46 -5.92
C SER A 222 8.10 -18.24 -4.65
N THR A 223 7.52 -18.57 -3.50
CA THR A 223 8.25 -18.59 -2.23
C THR A 223 9.41 -19.59 -2.21
N ASP A 224 9.38 -20.64 -3.05
CA ASP A 224 10.51 -21.57 -3.20
C ASP A 224 11.75 -20.88 -3.82
N GLU A 225 11.55 -19.91 -4.70
CA GLU A 225 12.62 -19.14 -5.33
C GLU A 225 13.04 -17.92 -4.49
N LEU A 226 12.13 -17.35 -3.71
CA LEU A 226 12.40 -16.26 -2.78
C LEU A 226 13.18 -16.72 -1.53
N ALA A 227 12.85 -17.90 -1.01
CA ALA A 227 13.41 -18.43 0.23
C ALA A 227 14.97 -18.48 0.24
N PRO A 228 15.69 -18.91 -0.80
CA PRO A 228 17.14 -18.87 -0.81
C PRO A 228 17.73 -17.45 -0.68
N ILE A 229 17.04 -16.44 -1.20
CA ILE A 229 17.48 -15.04 -1.12
C ILE A 229 17.39 -14.56 0.33
N VAL A 230 16.25 -14.82 0.99
CA VAL A 230 16.04 -14.51 2.41
C VAL A 230 17.02 -15.29 3.28
N GLN A 231 17.21 -16.59 3.01
CA GLN A 231 18.13 -17.46 3.76
C GLN A 231 19.58 -16.95 3.74
N ASN A 232 20.06 -16.39 2.63
CA ASN A 232 21.40 -15.84 2.55
C ASN A 232 21.65 -14.71 3.58
N SER A 233 20.65 -13.88 3.83
CA SER A 233 20.72 -12.82 4.84
C SER A 233 20.66 -13.38 6.27
N ILE A 234 19.81 -14.38 6.52
CA ILE A 234 19.77 -15.10 7.80
C ILE A 234 21.11 -15.80 8.05
N ASP A 235 21.66 -16.53 7.08
CA ASP A 235 22.96 -17.21 7.18
C ASP A 235 24.11 -16.22 7.46
N SER A 236 24.02 -15.01 6.93
CA SER A 236 25.01 -13.96 7.20
C SER A 236 25.02 -13.50 8.65
N LEU A 237 23.87 -13.47 9.31
CA LEU A 237 23.72 -13.15 10.73
C LEU A 237 24.11 -14.34 11.63
N THR A 238 23.60 -15.53 11.33
CA THR A 238 23.90 -16.73 12.13
C THR A 238 25.38 -17.13 12.08
N ASN A 239 26.06 -16.92 10.95
CA ASN A 239 27.52 -17.08 10.83
C ASN A 239 28.32 -16.10 11.72
N GLN A 240 27.71 -14.99 12.16
CA GLN A 240 28.29 -14.06 13.12
C GLN A 240 27.94 -14.43 14.59
N GLY A 241 27.18 -15.51 14.78
CA GLY A 241 26.74 -15.98 16.10
C GLY A 241 25.48 -15.29 16.61
N ILE A 242 24.72 -14.67 15.73
CA ILE A 242 23.41 -14.07 16.06
C ILE A 242 22.35 -15.13 15.83
N ASP A 243 21.71 -15.56 16.90
CA ASP A 243 20.77 -16.67 16.94
C ASP A 243 19.32 -16.26 17.26
N LYS A 244 19.03 -14.97 17.24
CA LYS A 244 17.68 -14.39 17.41
C LYS A 244 17.37 -13.56 16.21
N ILE A 245 16.50 -14.07 15.33
CA ILE A 245 16.24 -13.48 14.00
C ILE A 245 14.78 -13.07 13.88
N VAL A 246 14.58 -11.78 13.58
CA VAL A 246 13.26 -11.21 13.26
C VAL A 246 13.25 -10.84 11.76
N LEU A 247 12.33 -11.44 11.00
CA LEU A 247 12.09 -11.13 9.59
C LEU A 247 10.95 -10.11 9.50
N LEU A 248 11.22 -8.95 8.92
CA LEU A 248 10.21 -7.94 8.55
C LEU A 248 9.79 -8.22 7.10
N SER A 249 8.56 -8.66 6.91
CA SER A 249 8.08 -9.20 5.64
C SER A 249 6.93 -8.37 5.09
N HIS A 250 7.00 -7.99 3.81
CA HIS A 250 5.91 -7.29 3.12
C HIS A 250 5.56 -8.02 1.83
N LEU A 251 4.78 -9.11 1.92
CA LEU A 251 4.49 -10.04 0.81
C LEU A 251 3.05 -9.99 0.29
N GLN A 252 2.21 -9.08 0.76
CA GLN A 252 0.84 -8.83 0.30
C GLN A 252 -0.20 -9.91 0.63
N ASP A 253 0.20 -11.10 1.05
CA ASP A 253 -0.69 -12.21 1.43
C ASP A 253 -0.07 -12.98 2.59
N ILE A 254 -0.75 -13.06 3.72
CA ILE A 254 -0.30 -13.79 4.92
C ILE A 254 0.07 -15.25 4.64
N ASN A 255 -0.52 -15.84 3.59
CA ASN A 255 -0.16 -17.18 3.16
C ASN A 255 1.26 -17.24 2.58
N CYS A 256 1.77 -16.13 2.06
CA CYS A 256 3.15 -16.04 1.58
C CYS A 256 4.15 -16.08 2.73
N GLU A 257 3.87 -15.39 3.84
CA GLU A 257 4.68 -15.50 5.06
C GLU A 257 4.62 -16.89 5.68
N LYS A 258 3.41 -17.49 5.77
CA LYS A 258 3.23 -18.87 6.23
C LYS A 258 3.98 -19.87 5.36
N SER A 259 3.95 -19.67 4.05
CA SER A 259 4.68 -20.47 3.06
C SER A 259 6.19 -20.30 3.23
N LEU A 260 6.68 -19.06 3.29
CA LEU A 260 8.10 -18.73 3.43
C LEU A 260 8.70 -19.30 4.72
N ALA A 261 7.99 -19.18 5.86
CA ALA A 261 8.43 -19.68 7.17
C ALA A 261 8.88 -21.15 7.10
N THR A 262 8.16 -21.99 6.36
CA THR A 262 8.48 -23.43 6.23
C THR A 262 9.61 -23.75 5.26
N ARG A 263 10.17 -22.74 4.55
CA ARG A 263 11.20 -22.85 3.52
C ARG A 263 12.55 -22.25 3.91
N ILE A 264 12.56 -21.48 4.99
CA ILE A 264 13.77 -20.90 5.58
C ILE A 264 14.02 -21.53 6.94
N LYS A 265 15.24 -21.41 7.46
CA LYS A 265 15.64 -21.93 8.78
C LYS A 265 16.22 -20.81 9.63
N ASP A 266 16.23 -21.05 10.94
CA ASP A 266 16.81 -20.14 11.94
C ASP A 266 16.12 -18.75 11.94
N VAL A 267 14.80 -18.72 11.69
CA VAL A 267 13.94 -17.54 11.85
C VAL A 267 12.98 -17.76 13.01
N ASP A 268 12.98 -16.85 13.98
CA ASP A 268 12.19 -16.99 15.22
C ASP A 268 10.85 -16.26 15.15
N ILE A 269 10.87 -15.05 14.55
CA ILE A 269 9.68 -14.21 14.44
C ILE A 269 9.60 -13.64 13.02
N ILE A 270 8.41 -13.67 12.43
CA ILE A 270 8.08 -12.98 11.18
C ILE A 270 7.02 -11.93 11.49
N VAL A 271 7.34 -10.67 11.19
CA VAL A 271 6.37 -9.56 11.21
C VAL A 271 5.86 -9.39 9.79
N ALA A 272 4.62 -9.79 9.56
CA ALA A 272 3.98 -9.74 8.25
C ALA A 272 3.38 -8.36 7.95
N GLY A 273 3.26 -8.01 6.66
CA GLY A 273 2.68 -6.77 6.17
C GLY A 273 2.09 -6.90 4.76
N GLY A 274 1.32 -5.89 4.33
CA GLY A 274 0.68 -5.82 3.03
C GLY A 274 -0.65 -6.56 2.92
N SER A 275 -0.93 -7.51 3.80
CA SER A 275 -2.14 -8.35 3.72
C SER A 275 -3.36 -7.74 4.42
N GLY A 276 -3.16 -6.82 5.36
CA GLY A 276 -4.20 -6.30 6.23
C GLY A 276 -4.84 -7.36 7.15
N THR A 277 -4.17 -8.49 7.37
CA THR A 277 -4.67 -9.59 8.19
C THR A 277 -4.75 -9.16 9.66
N MET A 278 -5.94 -9.27 10.25
CA MET A 278 -6.17 -8.96 11.66
C MET A 278 -5.92 -10.21 12.51
N MET A 279 -4.76 -10.26 13.18
CA MET A 279 -4.45 -11.31 14.16
C MET A 279 -4.82 -10.84 15.56
N GLY A 280 -5.44 -11.73 16.35
CA GLY A 280 -5.80 -11.47 17.73
C GLY A 280 -6.44 -12.69 18.37
N ASP A 281 -6.80 -12.57 19.65
CA ASP A 281 -7.48 -13.61 20.39
C ASP A 281 -8.66 -13.06 21.25
N GLU A 282 -9.21 -13.88 22.13
CA GLU A 282 -10.36 -13.51 22.97
C GLU A 282 -10.04 -12.45 24.05
N ASN A 283 -8.76 -12.17 24.31
CA ASN A 283 -8.32 -11.15 25.25
C ASN A 283 -8.16 -9.78 24.58
N ASP A 284 -8.07 -9.76 23.25
CA ASP A 284 -7.88 -8.54 22.48
C ASP A 284 -9.19 -7.78 22.28
N VAL A 285 -9.10 -6.46 22.29
CA VAL A 285 -10.24 -5.56 22.10
C VAL A 285 -10.29 -5.11 20.64
N LEU A 286 -11.44 -5.30 19.99
CA LEU A 286 -11.63 -4.78 18.64
C LEU A 286 -11.62 -3.24 18.63
N TYR A 287 -10.94 -2.68 17.64
CA TYR A 287 -10.89 -1.24 17.45
C TYR A 287 -12.28 -0.69 17.14
N THR A 288 -12.60 0.42 17.77
CA THR A 288 -13.83 1.18 17.53
C THR A 288 -13.52 2.66 17.61
N SER A 289 -13.77 3.38 16.52
CA SER A 289 -13.72 4.84 16.44
C SER A 289 -15.12 5.45 16.42
N SER A 290 -15.18 6.77 16.19
CA SER A 290 -16.46 7.48 16.01
C SER A 290 -17.17 7.10 14.71
N VAL A 291 -16.48 6.54 13.72
CA VAL A 291 -16.99 6.28 12.38
C VAL A 291 -16.85 4.83 11.92
N THR A 292 -15.87 4.09 12.42
CA THR A 292 -15.60 2.69 12.04
C THR A 292 -15.48 1.79 13.26
N ALA A 293 -15.80 0.51 13.06
CA ALA A 293 -15.60 -0.53 14.05
C ALA A 293 -15.22 -1.82 13.35
N ASP A 294 -14.18 -2.48 13.84
CA ASP A 294 -13.79 -3.79 13.35
C ASP A 294 -14.74 -4.86 13.88
N SER A 295 -14.95 -5.92 13.12
CA SER A 295 -15.95 -6.94 13.39
C SER A 295 -15.41 -8.22 14.01
N ALA A 296 -14.18 -8.61 13.69
CA ALA A 296 -13.52 -9.81 14.22
C ALA A 296 -12.04 -9.87 13.86
N PHE A 297 -11.25 -10.55 14.67
CA PHE A 297 -9.94 -11.04 14.25
C PHE A 297 -10.10 -12.26 13.33
N THR A 298 -9.28 -12.37 12.31
CA THR A 298 -9.38 -13.41 11.28
C THR A 298 -8.37 -14.53 11.47
N GLU A 299 -7.32 -14.30 12.29
CA GLU A 299 -6.26 -15.25 12.61
C GLU A 299 -5.85 -15.12 14.08
N THR A 300 -5.26 -16.18 14.64
CA THR A 300 -4.72 -16.17 16.01
C THR A 300 -3.42 -15.37 16.11
N TYR A 301 -3.22 -14.67 17.24
CA TYR A 301 -1.99 -13.94 17.54
C TYR A 301 -1.20 -14.60 18.69
N PRO A 302 0.11 -14.95 18.48
CA PRO A 302 0.76 -15.13 17.20
C PRO A 302 0.29 -16.41 16.48
N PHE A 303 0.41 -16.46 15.15
CA PHE A 303 0.31 -17.73 14.44
C PHE A 303 1.61 -18.50 14.59
N LEU A 304 1.54 -19.73 15.09
CA LEU A 304 2.72 -20.57 15.34
C LEU A 304 2.90 -21.61 14.24
N THR A 305 4.11 -21.71 13.73
CA THR A 305 4.55 -22.74 12.78
C THR A 305 5.95 -23.20 13.13
N ASN A 306 6.55 -24.03 12.28
CA ASN A 306 7.96 -24.39 12.40
C ASN A 306 8.71 -23.96 11.14
N ASP A 307 9.97 -23.56 11.33
CA ASP A 307 10.92 -23.32 10.27
C ASP A 307 11.30 -24.62 9.53
N LEU A 308 12.09 -24.51 8.45
CA LEU A 308 12.57 -25.65 7.68
C LEU A 308 13.37 -26.67 8.53
N SER A 309 13.98 -26.25 9.63
CA SER A 309 14.72 -27.11 10.56
C SER A 309 13.85 -27.74 11.65
N GLY A 310 12.57 -27.35 11.72
CA GLY A 310 11.62 -27.80 12.74
C GLY A 310 11.70 -26.98 14.05
N ASN A 311 12.35 -25.81 14.05
CA ASN A 311 12.33 -24.88 15.16
C ASN A 311 11.03 -24.05 15.15
N PRO A 312 10.50 -23.66 16.32
CA PRO A 312 9.30 -22.83 16.39
C PRO A 312 9.53 -21.45 15.79
N THR A 313 8.58 -21.00 14.98
CA THR A 313 8.52 -19.64 14.40
C THR A 313 7.15 -19.03 14.73
N ALA A 314 7.15 -17.78 15.21
CA ALA A 314 5.95 -17.00 15.44
C ALA A 314 5.74 -16.02 14.27
N ILE A 315 4.55 -16.02 13.67
CA ILE A 315 4.15 -15.03 12.67
C ILE A 315 3.15 -14.09 13.34
N VAL A 316 3.37 -12.77 13.21
CA VAL A 316 2.53 -11.73 13.78
C VAL A 316 2.16 -10.70 12.73
N ASN A 317 0.94 -10.21 12.79
CA ASN A 317 0.43 -9.08 12.02
C ASN A 317 -0.71 -8.40 12.79
N VAL A 318 -0.95 -7.13 12.51
CA VAL A 318 -2.10 -6.38 13.01
C VAL A 318 -2.69 -5.55 11.87
N SER A 319 -3.91 -5.05 12.07
CA SER A 319 -4.59 -4.22 11.06
C SER A 319 -3.87 -2.90 10.82
N SER A 320 -4.21 -2.24 9.71
CA SER A 320 -3.66 -1.00 9.19
C SER A 320 -4.02 0.27 9.97
N ASP A 321 -3.57 1.44 9.50
CA ASP A 321 -3.99 2.80 9.91
C ASP A 321 -3.70 3.17 11.37
N HIS A 322 -2.64 2.62 11.98
CA HIS A 322 -2.35 2.80 13.41
C HIS A 322 -3.51 2.41 14.34
N LYS A 323 -4.45 1.58 13.86
CA LYS A 323 -5.58 1.10 14.68
C LYS A 323 -5.14 0.17 15.79
N TYR A 324 -4.08 -0.58 15.58
CA TYR A 324 -3.52 -1.50 16.56
C TYR A 324 -2.01 -1.38 16.64
N LEU A 325 -1.50 -1.57 17.86
CA LEU A 325 -0.10 -1.88 18.12
C LEU A 325 0.01 -3.37 18.47
N GLY A 326 0.70 -4.14 17.67
CA GLY A 326 1.04 -5.52 17.99
C GLY A 326 2.11 -5.58 19.08
N ARG A 327 1.91 -6.41 20.09
CA ARG A 327 2.89 -6.66 21.16
C ARG A 327 3.14 -8.15 21.29
N LEU A 328 4.40 -8.57 21.17
CA LEU A 328 4.85 -9.94 21.42
C LEU A 328 5.98 -9.93 22.44
N VAL A 329 5.74 -10.47 23.64
CA VAL A 329 6.78 -10.76 24.64
C VAL A 329 7.25 -12.19 24.40
N ALA A 330 8.37 -12.32 23.69
CA ALA A 330 8.97 -13.59 23.30
C ALA A 330 10.11 -13.95 24.25
N HIS A 331 10.16 -15.22 24.64
CA HIS A 331 11.18 -15.78 25.52
C HIS A 331 12.04 -16.79 24.76
N PHE A 332 13.34 -16.74 24.95
CA PHE A 332 14.30 -17.60 24.28
C PHE A 332 15.09 -18.44 25.28
N ASP A 333 15.43 -19.66 24.90
CA ASP A 333 16.32 -20.52 25.65
C ASP A 333 17.80 -20.13 25.45
N SER A 334 18.72 -20.85 26.09
CA SER A 334 20.17 -20.62 25.98
C SER A 334 20.77 -20.94 24.60
N ASN A 335 19.99 -21.54 23.70
CA ASN A 335 20.39 -21.83 22.32
C ASN A 335 19.74 -20.87 21.30
N GLY A 336 19.11 -19.80 21.79
CA GLY A 336 18.41 -18.82 20.96
C GLY A 336 17.04 -19.28 20.44
N LYS A 337 16.46 -20.41 20.93
CA LYS A 337 15.18 -20.92 20.45
C LYS A 337 13.99 -20.28 21.17
N LEU A 338 12.97 -19.93 20.40
CA LEU A 338 11.72 -19.41 20.91
C LEU A 338 10.98 -20.43 21.79
N LEU A 339 10.63 -20.04 23.00
CA LEU A 339 9.89 -20.83 23.98
C LEU A 339 8.38 -20.60 23.83
N THR A 340 7.72 -21.30 22.92
CA THR A 340 6.29 -21.11 22.62
C THR A 340 5.36 -21.39 23.79
N ASN A 341 5.76 -22.27 24.71
CA ASN A 341 5.01 -22.57 25.92
C ASN A 341 5.08 -21.47 27.00
N ARG A 342 5.79 -20.37 26.72
CA ARG A 342 5.90 -19.19 27.59
C ARG A 342 5.29 -17.92 26.96
N LEU A 343 4.67 -18.04 25.79
CA LEU A 343 3.90 -16.96 25.20
C LEU A 343 2.63 -16.78 26.04
N ASP A 344 2.51 -15.62 26.67
CA ASP A 344 1.38 -15.28 27.54
C ASP A 344 0.32 -14.52 26.73
N PRO A 345 -0.87 -15.08 26.49
CA PRO A 345 -1.92 -14.43 25.69
C PRO A 345 -2.54 -13.20 26.39
N GLU A 346 -2.30 -12.99 27.70
CA GLU A 346 -2.71 -11.75 28.38
C GLU A 346 -1.75 -10.58 28.13
N LEU A 347 -0.51 -10.87 27.67
CA LEU A 347 0.50 -9.87 27.32
C LEU A 347 0.66 -9.68 25.81
N ASN A 348 0.44 -10.76 25.06
CA ASN A 348 0.68 -10.83 23.62
C ASN A 348 -0.63 -10.66 22.88
N GLY A 349 -0.69 -9.72 21.92
CA GLY A 349 -1.91 -9.49 21.16
C GLY A 349 -1.90 -8.16 20.39
N ALA A 350 -3.08 -7.82 19.88
CA ALA A 350 -3.37 -6.60 19.12
C ALA A 350 -4.01 -5.55 20.04
N TYR A 351 -3.22 -4.59 20.48
CA TYR A 351 -3.70 -3.51 21.34
C TYR A 351 -4.37 -2.41 20.52
N ALA A 352 -5.70 -2.32 20.60
CA ALA A 352 -6.46 -1.30 19.89
C ALA A 352 -6.08 0.11 20.34
N ALA A 353 -5.76 0.98 19.41
CA ALA A 353 -5.36 2.37 19.65
C ALA A 353 -6.58 3.24 19.99
N THR A 354 -7.24 2.94 21.10
CA THR A 354 -8.37 3.67 21.64
C THR A 354 -8.04 4.32 22.97
N ALA A 355 -8.77 5.36 23.36
CA ALA A 355 -8.57 6.06 24.64
C ALA A 355 -8.66 5.09 25.84
N ALA A 356 -9.56 4.11 25.78
CA ALA A 356 -9.77 3.15 26.85
C ALA A 356 -8.55 2.22 27.02
N VAL A 357 -8.05 1.63 25.93
CA VAL A 357 -6.90 0.72 25.94
C VAL A 357 -5.62 1.47 26.26
N ALA A 358 -5.37 2.64 25.65
CA ALA A 358 -4.21 3.49 25.94
C ALA A 358 -4.14 3.88 27.44
N SER A 359 -5.27 4.22 28.06
CA SER A 359 -5.34 4.54 29.49
C SER A 359 -5.07 3.31 30.36
N SER A 360 -5.48 2.11 29.95
CA SER A 360 -5.30 0.88 30.75
C SER A 360 -3.84 0.44 30.87
N VAL A 361 -2.98 0.80 29.92
CA VAL A 361 -1.56 0.42 29.87
C VAL A 361 -0.59 1.48 30.40
N GLY A 362 -1.09 2.57 30.98
CA GLY A 362 -0.26 3.58 31.63
C GLY A 362 -0.41 5.02 31.14
N GLY A 363 -0.95 5.22 29.94
CA GLY A 363 -1.34 6.55 29.43
C GLY A 363 -0.18 7.52 29.19
N ILE A 364 1.01 7.05 28.79
CA ILE A 364 2.18 7.91 28.51
C ILE A 364 2.04 8.52 27.12
N THR A 365 1.72 9.81 27.07
CA THR A 365 1.49 10.54 25.81
C THR A 365 2.79 10.97 25.14
N ASN A 366 2.79 11.03 23.79
CA ASN A 366 3.81 11.68 22.98
C ASN A 366 3.23 12.98 22.41
N SER A 367 3.61 14.11 22.99
CA SER A 367 3.06 15.42 22.62
C SER A 367 3.49 15.88 21.21
N LYS A 368 4.67 15.43 20.73
CA LYS A 368 5.17 15.83 19.40
C LYS A 368 4.46 15.08 18.28
N ALA A 369 4.29 13.76 18.43
CA ALA A 369 3.51 12.96 17.48
C ALA A 369 2.07 13.50 17.36
N LYS A 370 1.46 13.87 18.49
CA LYS A 370 0.14 14.50 18.49
C LYS A 370 0.14 15.86 17.77
N GLU A 371 1.12 16.73 18.04
CA GLU A 371 1.25 18.04 17.40
C GLU A 371 1.32 17.94 15.87
N ILE A 372 2.09 16.97 15.34
CA ILE A 372 2.19 16.71 13.90
C ILE A 372 0.84 16.24 13.36
N SER A 373 0.20 15.27 14.03
CA SER A 373 -1.10 14.74 13.61
C SER A 373 -2.20 15.81 13.64
N ASP A 374 -2.22 16.70 14.64
CA ASP A 374 -3.17 17.81 14.73
C ASP A 374 -3.01 18.80 13.57
N ALA A 375 -1.75 19.12 13.19
CA ALA A 375 -1.48 20.00 12.05
C ALA A 375 -1.94 19.38 10.72
N LEU A 376 -1.66 18.11 10.50
CA LEU A 376 -2.19 17.39 9.33
C LEU A 376 -3.73 17.43 9.30
N MET A 377 -4.38 17.24 10.46
CA MET A 377 -5.85 17.31 10.57
C MET A 377 -6.37 18.69 10.14
N GLU A 378 -5.75 19.79 10.60
CA GLU A 378 -6.19 21.15 10.27
C GLU A 378 -6.13 21.39 8.75
N VAL A 379 -5.04 21.00 8.10
CA VAL A 379 -4.88 21.10 6.65
C VAL A 379 -5.94 20.28 5.91
N ILE A 380 -6.17 19.04 6.32
CA ILE A 380 -7.16 18.17 5.68
C ILE A 380 -8.58 18.69 5.87
N GLN A 381 -8.92 19.24 7.05
CA GLN A 381 -10.22 19.89 7.26
C GLN A 381 -10.46 21.03 6.26
N ALA A 382 -9.42 21.82 5.97
CA ALA A 382 -9.51 22.89 4.97
C ALA A 382 -9.80 22.32 3.57
N LYS A 383 -9.20 21.17 3.19
CA LYS A 383 -9.45 20.47 1.92
C LYS A 383 -10.89 19.95 1.80
N TYR A 384 -11.49 19.47 2.89
CA TYR A 384 -12.90 19.06 2.90
C TYR A 384 -13.87 20.25 2.76
N ALA A 385 -13.46 21.46 3.04
CA ALA A 385 -14.25 22.67 2.79
C ALA A 385 -14.25 23.11 1.31
N VAL A 386 -13.33 22.63 0.47
CA VAL A 386 -13.26 22.95 -0.97
C VAL A 386 -14.21 22.04 -1.73
N VAL A 387 -15.41 22.55 -2.07
CA VAL A 387 -16.47 21.78 -2.74
C VAL A 387 -16.27 21.83 -4.27
N VAL A 388 -16.23 20.67 -4.89
CA VAL A 388 -16.13 20.49 -6.37
C VAL A 388 -17.45 20.07 -7.01
N GLY A 389 -18.47 19.68 -6.24
CA GLY A 389 -19.78 19.30 -6.77
C GLY A 389 -20.66 18.62 -5.74
N TYR A 390 -21.76 18.03 -6.20
CA TYR A 390 -22.76 17.44 -5.30
C TYR A 390 -23.25 16.08 -5.79
N THR A 391 -23.48 15.17 -4.84
CA THR A 391 -24.15 13.88 -5.06
C THR A 391 -25.21 13.61 -4.00
N LYS A 392 -26.34 13.04 -4.40
CA LYS A 392 -27.40 12.52 -3.50
C LYS A 392 -27.31 11.00 -3.34
N SER A 393 -26.31 10.40 -3.96
CA SER A 393 -26.05 8.96 -3.91
C SER A 393 -24.76 8.71 -3.16
N TYR A 394 -24.69 7.59 -2.47
CA TYR A 394 -23.42 6.98 -2.08
C TYR A 394 -22.72 6.49 -3.35
N LEU A 395 -21.43 6.78 -3.52
CA LEU A 395 -20.64 6.35 -4.64
C LEU A 395 -19.65 5.27 -4.13
N ASP A 396 -19.92 4.03 -4.49
CA ASP A 396 -19.22 2.85 -3.97
C ASP A 396 -17.79 2.75 -4.52
N GLY A 397 -16.79 2.94 -3.66
CA GLY A 397 -15.36 2.75 -3.91
C GLY A 397 -14.75 1.62 -3.08
N ARG A 398 -15.59 0.79 -2.43
CA ARG A 398 -15.10 -0.34 -1.63
C ARG A 398 -14.30 -1.32 -2.48
N ARG A 399 -13.21 -1.82 -1.91
CA ARG A 399 -12.29 -2.76 -2.58
C ARG A 399 -13.00 -3.92 -3.25
N TYR A 400 -13.95 -4.55 -2.55
CA TYR A 400 -14.71 -5.71 -3.05
C TYR A 400 -15.84 -5.35 -4.04
N SER A 401 -16.06 -4.08 -4.32
CA SER A 401 -16.99 -3.62 -5.35
C SER A 401 -16.24 -3.19 -6.60
N VAL A 402 -15.37 -2.18 -6.51
CA VAL A 402 -14.68 -1.59 -7.68
C VAL A 402 -13.71 -2.54 -8.38
N ARG A 403 -13.32 -3.64 -7.74
CA ARG A 403 -12.35 -4.61 -8.27
C ARG A 403 -12.97 -5.91 -8.79
N VAL A 404 -14.30 -6.03 -8.83
CA VAL A 404 -14.98 -7.23 -9.31
C VAL A 404 -16.25 -6.96 -10.11
N GLN A 405 -16.78 -5.73 -10.08
CA GLN A 405 -18.04 -5.36 -10.72
C GLN A 405 -18.07 -3.89 -11.14
N GLU A 406 -19.10 -3.53 -11.92
CA GLU A 406 -19.44 -2.15 -12.21
C GLU A 406 -19.82 -1.40 -10.94
N THR A 407 -19.32 -0.16 -10.76
CA THR A 407 -19.80 0.76 -9.72
C THR A 407 -20.10 2.13 -10.32
N ARG A 408 -20.99 2.91 -9.65
CA ARG A 408 -21.27 4.28 -10.10
C ARG A 408 -20.04 5.17 -10.01
N LEU A 409 -19.20 4.98 -9.00
CA LEU A 409 -17.94 5.71 -8.86
C LEU A 409 -16.97 5.35 -9.97
N GLY A 410 -16.82 4.07 -10.29
CA GLY A 410 -16.01 3.59 -11.42
C GLY A 410 -16.47 4.18 -12.74
N ASN A 411 -17.78 4.13 -13.01
CA ASN A 411 -18.38 4.74 -14.21
C ASN A 411 -18.13 6.24 -14.30
N LEU A 412 -18.40 6.99 -13.20
CA LEU A 412 -18.22 8.44 -13.18
C LEU A 412 -16.76 8.85 -13.39
N SER A 413 -15.81 8.13 -12.78
CA SER A 413 -14.38 8.43 -12.93
C SER A 413 -13.89 8.15 -14.37
N ALA A 414 -14.34 7.06 -14.98
CA ALA A 414 -14.01 6.75 -16.37
C ALA A 414 -14.67 7.75 -17.35
N ASP A 415 -15.91 8.16 -17.09
CA ASP A 415 -16.62 9.17 -17.90
C ASP A 415 -15.97 10.56 -17.76
N ALA A 416 -15.50 10.92 -16.55
CA ALA A 416 -14.78 12.17 -16.32
C ALA A 416 -13.46 12.20 -17.12
N ASN A 417 -12.67 11.14 -17.06
CA ASN A 417 -11.44 11.02 -17.84
C ASN A 417 -11.70 11.13 -19.35
N LEU A 418 -12.76 10.47 -19.85
CA LEU A 418 -13.14 10.53 -21.25
C LEU A 418 -13.60 11.94 -21.67
N TRP A 419 -14.41 12.59 -20.82
CA TRP A 419 -14.89 13.94 -21.06
C TRP A 419 -13.72 14.94 -21.09
N TYR A 420 -12.81 14.87 -20.11
CA TYR A 420 -11.65 15.72 -20.00
C TYR A 420 -10.73 15.57 -21.23
N ALA A 421 -10.40 14.32 -21.59
CA ALA A 421 -9.58 14.03 -22.77
C ALA A 421 -10.19 14.64 -24.06
N ASN A 422 -11.51 14.55 -24.22
CA ASN A 422 -12.22 15.14 -25.34
C ASN A 422 -12.24 16.68 -25.27
N LYS A 423 -12.10 17.30 -24.09
CA LYS A 423 -11.93 18.75 -23.96
C LYS A 423 -10.53 19.20 -24.41
N ILE A 424 -9.50 18.57 -23.90
CA ILE A 424 -8.10 18.87 -24.27
C ILE A 424 -7.86 18.67 -25.77
N LEU A 425 -8.45 17.63 -26.37
CA LEU A 425 -8.26 17.28 -27.77
C LEU A 425 -9.36 17.87 -28.70
N GLU A 426 -10.19 18.79 -28.20
CA GLU A 426 -11.27 19.38 -28.98
C GLU A 426 -10.76 20.02 -30.29
N GLY A 427 -11.34 19.63 -31.44
CA GLY A 427 -10.97 20.07 -32.77
C GLY A 427 -9.73 19.40 -33.39
N THR A 428 -9.08 18.47 -32.68
CA THR A 428 -7.93 17.71 -33.20
C THR A 428 -8.23 16.22 -33.35
N ALA A 429 -8.83 15.59 -32.34
CA ALA A 429 -9.20 14.17 -32.35
C ALA A 429 -10.36 13.94 -31.39
N LYS A 430 -11.16 12.90 -31.64
CA LYS A 430 -12.14 12.39 -30.67
C LYS A 430 -11.53 11.19 -29.96
N VAL A 431 -11.60 11.18 -28.64
CA VAL A 431 -11.31 10.02 -27.81
C VAL A 431 -12.59 9.21 -27.66
N ASP A 432 -12.52 7.92 -27.95
CA ASP A 432 -13.69 7.05 -28.06
C ASP A 432 -14.07 6.39 -26.73
N VAL A 433 -13.05 5.94 -25.99
CA VAL A 433 -13.24 5.16 -24.76
C VAL A 433 -12.26 5.55 -23.66
N SER A 434 -12.61 5.21 -22.42
CA SER A 434 -11.75 5.32 -21.24
C SER A 434 -11.63 3.96 -20.57
N LEU A 435 -10.44 3.66 -20.03
CA LEU A 435 -10.16 2.51 -19.21
C LEU A 435 -9.29 2.92 -18.03
N LYS A 436 -9.70 2.56 -16.83
CA LYS A 436 -8.89 2.67 -15.62
C LYS A 436 -9.03 1.41 -14.77
N ASN A 437 -8.12 1.19 -13.85
CA ASN A 437 -8.16 0.06 -12.93
C ASN A 437 -8.99 0.38 -11.68
N GLY A 438 -9.66 -0.64 -11.14
CA GLY A 438 -10.40 -0.54 -9.88
C GLY A 438 -9.47 -0.33 -8.68
N GLY A 439 -8.22 -0.79 -8.77
CA GLY A 439 -7.17 -0.59 -7.77
C GLY A 439 -6.82 0.87 -7.52
N GLY A 440 -6.98 1.74 -8.53
CA GLY A 440 -6.81 3.19 -8.41
C GLY A 440 -7.93 3.90 -7.65
N ILE A 441 -9.05 3.23 -7.35
CA ILE A 441 -10.15 3.77 -6.56
C ILE A 441 -10.01 3.24 -5.12
N ARG A 442 -9.65 4.11 -4.17
CA ARG A 442 -9.21 3.71 -2.82
C ARG A 442 -10.23 3.98 -1.71
N SER A 443 -11.26 4.79 -1.97
CA SER A 443 -12.28 5.15 -1.00
C SER A 443 -13.61 5.41 -1.68
N SER A 444 -14.69 5.14 -0.96
CA SER A 444 -16.05 5.56 -1.35
C SER A 444 -16.25 7.06 -1.11
N ILE A 445 -17.14 7.68 -1.88
CA ILE A 445 -17.61 9.03 -1.60
C ILE A 445 -19.00 8.95 -0.98
N GLY A 446 -19.05 9.09 0.34
CA GLY A 446 -20.26 8.91 1.15
C GLY A 446 -19.95 8.39 2.55
N ILE A 447 -20.98 7.93 3.24
CA ILE A 447 -20.88 7.42 4.61
C ILE A 447 -21.35 5.98 4.65
N GLU A 448 -20.63 5.15 5.37
CA GLU A 448 -21.09 3.84 5.83
C GLU A 448 -21.29 3.89 7.34
N ARG A 449 -22.42 3.42 7.82
CA ARG A 449 -22.68 3.30 9.25
C ARG A 449 -23.56 2.09 9.54
N LEU A 450 -23.52 1.63 10.78
CA LEU A 450 -24.48 0.63 11.25
C LEU A 450 -25.80 1.32 11.58
N ASN A 451 -26.90 0.80 11.04
CA ASN A 451 -28.24 1.22 11.40
C ASN A 451 -28.67 0.63 12.77
N GLU A 452 -29.85 0.98 13.26
CA GLU A 452 -30.38 0.47 14.54
C GLU A 452 -30.54 -1.07 14.57
N ALA A 453 -30.59 -1.71 13.40
CA ALA A 453 -30.66 -3.18 13.28
C ALA A 453 -29.30 -3.86 13.21
N GLY A 454 -28.19 -3.09 13.21
CA GLY A 454 -26.83 -3.61 13.05
C GLY A 454 -26.45 -3.95 11.60
N GLU A 455 -27.17 -3.41 10.62
CA GLU A 455 -26.88 -3.59 9.20
C GLU A 455 -26.12 -2.37 8.67
N ILE A 456 -25.22 -2.56 7.68
CA ILE A 456 -24.51 -1.47 7.02
C ILE A 456 -25.49 -0.65 6.17
N GLU A 457 -25.64 0.62 6.50
CA GLU A 457 -26.38 1.62 5.72
C GLU A 457 -25.40 2.54 5.00
N THR A 458 -25.60 2.73 3.69
CA THR A 458 -24.81 3.64 2.86
C THR A 458 -25.58 4.93 2.58
N LEU A 459 -24.94 6.08 2.79
CA LEU A 459 -25.54 7.40 2.68
C LEU A 459 -24.67 8.32 1.81
N PRO A 460 -25.26 9.35 1.16
CA PRO A 460 -24.48 10.40 0.50
C PRO A 460 -23.50 11.09 1.48
N PRO A 461 -22.52 11.85 0.97
CA PRO A 461 -21.63 12.63 1.82
C PRO A 461 -22.42 13.55 2.77
N ALA A 462 -22.02 13.60 4.02
CA ALA A 462 -22.58 14.54 5.01
C ALA A 462 -21.48 15.48 5.51
N ALA A 463 -21.88 16.53 6.21
CA ALA A 463 -20.95 17.32 6.99
C ALA A 463 -20.42 16.46 8.14
N PHE A 464 -19.15 16.13 8.12
CA PHE A 464 -18.52 15.40 9.22
C PHE A 464 -18.14 16.36 10.34
N GLY A 465 -18.49 16.04 11.58
CA GLY A 465 -18.34 16.91 12.73
C GLY A 465 -16.96 17.54 12.86
N THR A 466 -15.91 16.73 12.95
CA THR A 466 -14.51 17.23 13.09
C THR A 466 -13.87 17.64 11.77
N LEU A 467 -14.24 17.01 10.64
CA LEU A 467 -13.67 17.33 9.34
C LEU A 467 -14.41 18.47 8.63
N GLY A 468 -15.58 18.90 9.11
CA GLY A 468 -16.37 19.92 8.44
C GLY A 468 -17.06 19.40 7.18
N GLY A 469 -17.23 20.27 6.19
CA GLY A 469 -17.85 19.91 4.90
C GLY A 469 -19.31 20.34 4.80
N VAL A 470 -19.92 20.01 3.68
CA VAL A 470 -21.32 20.35 3.33
C VAL A 470 -22.08 19.09 2.95
N ASN A 471 -23.30 18.96 3.41
CA ASN A 471 -24.15 17.81 3.05
C ASN A 471 -24.27 17.64 1.54
N ASN A 472 -24.16 16.41 1.08
CA ASN A 472 -24.18 16.01 -0.33
C ASN A 472 -23.02 16.57 -1.16
N ALA A 473 -22.02 17.24 -0.56
CA ALA A 473 -20.91 17.81 -1.31
C ALA A 473 -19.79 16.78 -1.52
N ILE A 474 -19.28 16.76 -2.73
CA ILE A 474 -17.99 16.18 -3.06
C ILE A 474 -16.95 17.29 -2.92
N SER A 475 -15.88 17.04 -2.21
CA SER A 475 -14.82 18.01 -1.91
C SER A 475 -13.46 17.51 -2.36
N GLN A 476 -12.45 18.41 -2.35
CA GLN A 476 -11.06 18.07 -2.56
C GLN A 476 -10.62 16.87 -1.69
N GLY A 477 -10.91 16.89 -0.39
CA GLY A 477 -10.54 15.78 0.51
C GLY A 477 -11.15 14.44 0.11
N HIS A 478 -12.38 14.42 -0.45
CA HIS A 478 -12.95 13.20 -1.01
C HIS A 478 -12.15 12.71 -2.24
N LEU A 479 -11.74 13.62 -3.14
CA LEU A 479 -11.00 13.23 -4.34
C LEU A 479 -9.60 12.70 -3.99
N GLU A 480 -8.89 13.38 -3.09
CA GLU A 480 -7.58 12.92 -2.59
C GLU A 480 -7.67 11.58 -1.85
N SER A 481 -8.78 11.30 -1.18
CA SER A 481 -9.02 9.98 -0.55
C SER A 481 -9.37 8.90 -1.57
N THR A 482 -10.10 9.26 -2.61
CA THR A 482 -10.64 8.31 -3.60
C THR A 482 -9.64 7.99 -4.70
N PHE A 483 -8.99 9.01 -5.26
CA PHE A 483 -8.01 8.91 -6.36
C PHE A 483 -6.62 9.29 -5.85
N ARG A 484 -6.14 8.56 -4.85
CA ARG A 484 -4.93 8.92 -4.07
C ARG A 484 -3.68 9.12 -4.91
N PHE A 485 -3.56 8.38 -6.02
CA PHE A 485 -2.35 8.41 -6.86
C PHE A 485 -2.32 9.62 -7.80
N ASP A 486 -3.45 10.28 -8.00
CA ASP A 486 -3.64 11.40 -8.94
C ASP A 486 -2.94 11.18 -10.29
N ASN A 487 -3.17 9.99 -10.87
CA ASN A 487 -2.49 9.57 -12.09
C ASN A 487 -2.78 10.53 -13.26
N GLY A 488 -1.76 10.82 -14.06
CA GLY A 488 -1.88 11.61 -15.27
C GLY A 488 -2.68 10.89 -16.36
N LEU A 489 -3.50 11.64 -17.10
CA LEU A 489 -4.25 11.09 -18.22
C LEU A 489 -3.39 10.99 -19.47
N VAL A 490 -3.47 9.84 -20.13
CA VAL A 490 -2.73 9.51 -21.35
C VAL A 490 -3.68 8.99 -22.41
N VAL A 491 -3.56 9.48 -23.64
CA VAL A 491 -4.30 8.95 -24.79
C VAL A 491 -3.38 8.10 -25.65
N VAL A 492 -3.87 6.94 -26.06
CA VAL A 492 -3.19 6.02 -26.99
C VAL A 492 -4.13 5.54 -28.08
N ASP A 493 -3.58 5.16 -29.22
CA ASP A 493 -4.31 4.49 -30.30
C ASP A 493 -4.23 2.96 -30.10
N VAL A 494 -5.38 2.30 -30.17
CA VAL A 494 -5.46 0.84 -30.08
C VAL A 494 -6.33 0.27 -31.21
N THR A 495 -6.06 -0.96 -31.59
CA THR A 495 -6.97 -1.77 -32.44
C THR A 495 -8.04 -2.47 -31.58
N THR A 496 -9.06 -3.00 -32.21
CA THR A 496 -10.08 -3.81 -31.51
C THR A 496 -9.46 -4.99 -30.76
N ALA A 497 -8.49 -5.67 -31.37
CA ALA A 497 -7.81 -6.81 -30.75
C ALA A 497 -6.99 -6.40 -29.51
N GLU A 498 -6.26 -5.28 -29.61
CA GLU A 498 -5.48 -4.72 -28.51
C GLU A 498 -6.39 -4.26 -27.37
N LEU A 499 -7.52 -3.58 -27.66
CA LEU A 499 -8.49 -3.19 -26.64
C LEU A 499 -9.08 -4.41 -25.92
N LYS A 500 -9.40 -5.48 -26.69
CA LYS A 500 -9.83 -6.74 -26.08
C LYS A 500 -8.74 -7.31 -25.17
N ASP A 501 -7.47 -7.32 -25.58
CA ASP A 501 -6.36 -7.87 -24.79
C ASP A 501 -6.12 -7.06 -23.48
N LEU A 502 -6.27 -5.74 -23.52
CA LEU A 502 -6.24 -4.88 -22.33
C LEU A 502 -7.37 -5.26 -21.34
N LEU A 503 -8.60 -5.46 -21.82
CA LEU A 503 -9.72 -5.90 -20.99
C LEU A 503 -9.49 -7.33 -20.43
N GLU A 504 -8.95 -8.25 -21.23
CA GLU A 504 -8.59 -9.60 -20.79
C GLU A 504 -7.53 -9.58 -19.68
N ASN A 505 -6.59 -8.61 -19.73
CA ASN A 505 -5.64 -8.41 -18.63
C ASN A 505 -6.36 -8.02 -17.34
N GLY A 506 -7.22 -7.02 -17.39
CA GLY A 506 -7.99 -6.59 -16.22
C GLY A 506 -8.91 -7.66 -15.63
N LEU A 507 -9.24 -8.69 -16.42
CA LEU A 507 -10.08 -9.80 -15.99
C LEU A 507 -9.29 -11.06 -15.58
N ARG A 508 -7.94 -11.07 -15.74
CA ARG A 508 -7.12 -12.28 -15.61
C ARG A 508 -7.21 -12.94 -14.23
N MET A 509 -7.32 -12.15 -13.18
CA MET A 509 -7.35 -12.62 -11.79
C MET A 509 -8.76 -12.73 -11.22
N VAL A 510 -9.80 -12.33 -11.97
CA VAL A 510 -11.19 -12.35 -11.48
C VAL A 510 -11.62 -13.75 -11.11
N GLY A 511 -12.14 -13.90 -9.89
CA GLY A 511 -12.71 -15.12 -9.32
C GLY A 511 -13.57 -14.75 -8.11
N ASP A 512 -14.18 -15.74 -7.46
CA ASP A 512 -15.09 -15.46 -6.34
C ASP A 512 -14.34 -15.06 -5.06
N ASP A 513 -13.06 -15.47 -4.93
CA ASP A 513 -12.22 -15.23 -3.76
C ASP A 513 -11.21 -14.09 -3.98
N ASN A 514 -11.18 -13.46 -5.16
CA ASN A 514 -10.20 -12.44 -5.53
C ASN A 514 -10.84 -11.08 -5.76
N SER A 515 -10.14 -10.01 -5.34
CA SER A 515 -10.47 -8.61 -5.66
C SER A 515 -9.27 -7.92 -6.33
N PRO A 516 -8.98 -8.26 -7.60
CA PRO A 516 -7.77 -7.83 -8.28
C PRO A 516 -7.77 -6.34 -8.59
N GLY A 517 -6.62 -5.66 -8.32
CA GLY A 517 -6.45 -4.23 -8.57
C GLY A 517 -6.66 -3.84 -10.03
N GLU A 518 -6.25 -4.71 -10.94
CA GLU A 518 -6.34 -4.53 -12.39
C GLU A 518 -7.75 -4.56 -12.96
N PHE A 519 -8.80 -4.92 -12.19
CA PHE A 519 -10.18 -4.97 -12.71
C PHE A 519 -10.58 -3.66 -13.40
N PRO A 520 -11.10 -3.72 -14.66
CA PRO A 520 -11.30 -2.52 -15.46
C PRO A 520 -12.60 -1.78 -15.08
N GLN A 521 -12.52 -0.46 -14.92
CA GLN A 521 -13.65 0.45 -14.94
C GLN A 521 -13.59 1.25 -16.26
N VAL A 522 -14.70 1.38 -16.97
CA VAL A 522 -14.69 1.84 -18.36
C VAL A 522 -15.69 2.95 -18.66
N GLY A 523 -15.35 3.81 -19.64
CA GLY A 523 -16.23 4.84 -20.20
C GLY A 523 -16.28 4.77 -21.73
N GLY A 524 -17.39 5.21 -22.35
CA GLY A 524 -17.57 5.19 -23.81
C GLY A 524 -17.75 3.81 -24.43
N MET A 525 -17.72 2.75 -23.65
CA MET A 525 -17.93 1.37 -24.07
C MET A 525 -18.67 0.57 -22.99
N ARG A 526 -19.18 -0.59 -23.39
CA ARG A 526 -19.66 -1.63 -22.48
C ARG A 526 -19.15 -3.00 -22.91
N PHE A 527 -18.97 -3.92 -21.97
CA PHE A 527 -18.57 -5.28 -22.27
C PHE A 527 -19.24 -6.30 -21.35
N GLU A 528 -19.33 -7.53 -21.88
CA GLU A 528 -19.81 -8.69 -21.15
C GLU A 528 -18.66 -9.70 -21.06
N PHE A 529 -18.45 -10.27 -19.88
CA PHE A 529 -17.40 -11.24 -19.65
C PHE A 529 -17.89 -12.49 -18.91
N ASP A 530 -17.17 -13.58 -19.08
CA ASP A 530 -17.44 -14.85 -18.40
C ASP A 530 -16.11 -15.40 -17.85
N ALA A 531 -15.98 -15.35 -16.52
CA ALA A 531 -14.75 -15.72 -15.83
C ALA A 531 -14.46 -17.23 -15.88
N SER A 532 -15.44 -18.07 -16.31
CA SER A 532 -15.25 -19.51 -16.50
C SER A 532 -14.40 -19.86 -17.72
N TYR A 533 -14.21 -18.92 -18.66
CA TYR A 533 -13.33 -19.09 -19.82
C TYR A 533 -11.86 -18.90 -19.45
N ALA A 534 -10.98 -19.28 -20.38
CA ALA A 534 -9.55 -19.20 -20.18
C ALA A 534 -9.09 -17.78 -19.84
N SER A 535 -8.37 -17.65 -18.72
CA SER A 535 -7.73 -16.39 -18.31
C SER A 535 -6.58 -16.05 -19.26
N ARG A 536 -6.31 -14.73 -19.39
CA ARG A 536 -5.11 -14.26 -20.06
C ARG A 536 -3.85 -14.73 -19.34
N THR A 537 -2.85 -15.13 -20.10
CA THR A 537 -1.51 -15.51 -19.61
C THR A 537 -0.48 -14.48 -20.08
N ALA A 538 0.76 -14.57 -19.61
CA ALA A 538 1.87 -13.75 -20.11
C ALA A 538 2.09 -13.88 -21.63
N ALA A 539 1.67 -14.99 -22.25
CA ALA A 539 1.69 -15.18 -23.70
C ALA A 539 0.50 -14.55 -24.45
N GLY A 540 -0.43 -13.88 -23.73
CA GLY A 540 -1.66 -13.30 -24.28
C GLY A 540 -2.83 -14.30 -24.36
N ASN A 541 -3.86 -13.97 -25.17
CA ASN A 541 -4.96 -14.87 -25.54
C ASN A 541 -5.95 -15.23 -24.42
N GLY A 542 -6.47 -14.25 -23.67
CA GLY A 542 -7.65 -14.44 -22.82
C GLY A 542 -8.93 -14.67 -23.67
N GLU A 543 -9.90 -15.39 -23.11
CA GLU A 543 -11.19 -15.69 -23.72
C GLU A 543 -12.39 -15.22 -22.88
N ARG A 544 -12.14 -14.47 -21.81
CA ARG A 544 -13.17 -14.03 -20.85
C ARG A 544 -14.08 -12.94 -21.40
N VAL A 545 -13.58 -12.02 -22.25
CA VAL A 545 -14.39 -10.99 -22.91
C VAL A 545 -15.26 -11.62 -23.99
N ARG A 546 -16.57 -11.66 -23.75
CA ARG A 546 -17.53 -12.32 -24.66
C ARG A 546 -18.18 -11.34 -25.63
N LYS A 547 -18.41 -10.09 -25.19
CA LYS A 547 -18.97 -9.04 -26.01
C LYS A 547 -18.32 -7.69 -25.68
N LEU A 548 -18.07 -6.85 -26.68
CA LEU A 548 -17.56 -5.50 -26.52
C LEU A 548 -18.26 -4.57 -27.52
N VAL A 549 -18.80 -3.47 -27.02
CA VAL A 549 -19.59 -2.50 -27.81
C VAL A 549 -19.11 -1.08 -27.51
N LEU A 550 -18.80 -0.30 -28.54
CA LEU A 550 -18.65 1.14 -28.41
C LEU A 550 -20.03 1.80 -28.23
N LEU A 551 -20.11 2.76 -27.34
CA LEU A 551 -21.34 3.51 -27.11
C LEU A 551 -21.41 4.76 -27.99
N ASN A 552 -22.62 5.11 -28.43
CA ASN A 552 -22.93 6.40 -29.01
C ASN A 552 -22.90 7.50 -27.94
N ASN A 553 -22.88 8.77 -28.35
CA ASN A 553 -22.86 9.91 -27.43
C ASN A 553 -24.11 10.01 -26.52
N ASP A 554 -25.20 9.34 -26.86
CA ASP A 554 -26.44 9.25 -26.07
C ASP A 554 -26.46 8.04 -25.13
N GLY A 555 -25.36 7.27 -25.05
CA GLY A 555 -25.24 6.07 -24.24
C GLY A 555 -25.87 4.80 -24.86
N SER A 556 -26.47 4.90 -26.03
CA SER A 556 -27.01 3.74 -26.76
C SER A 556 -25.88 2.90 -27.40
N ASP A 557 -26.18 1.64 -27.73
CA ASP A 557 -25.26 0.77 -28.43
C ASP A 557 -24.86 1.31 -29.80
N GLY A 558 -23.57 1.41 -30.05
CA GLY A 558 -22.97 1.78 -31.32
C GLY A 558 -22.36 0.55 -32.01
N THR A 559 -21.06 0.64 -32.33
CA THR A 559 -20.35 -0.42 -33.06
C THR A 559 -20.03 -1.61 -32.15
N VAL A 560 -20.46 -2.82 -32.55
CA VAL A 560 -20.05 -4.07 -31.88
C VAL A 560 -18.64 -4.42 -32.37
N LEU A 561 -17.71 -4.54 -31.45
CA LEU A 561 -16.30 -4.84 -31.71
C LEU A 561 -15.99 -6.34 -31.51
N VAL A 562 -16.57 -6.92 -30.46
CA VAL A 562 -16.40 -8.34 -30.12
C VAL A 562 -17.77 -8.96 -29.93
N GLU A 563 -17.98 -10.14 -30.51
CA GLU A 563 -19.19 -10.95 -30.31
C GLU A 563 -18.81 -12.42 -30.13
N ASN A 564 -19.37 -13.07 -29.10
CA ASN A 564 -19.06 -14.45 -28.73
C ASN A 564 -17.54 -14.72 -28.54
N GLY A 565 -16.81 -13.72 -28.01
CA GLY A 565 -15.37 -13.79 -27.78
C GLY A 565 -14.50 -13.50 -29.01
N SER A 566 -15.10 -13.34 -30.19
CA SER A 566 -14.37 -13.12 -31.46
C SER A 566 -14.39 -11.64 -31.86
N VAL A 567 -13.22 -11.11 -32.22
CA VAL A 567 -13.08 -9.79 -32.83
C VAL A 567 -13.76 -9.78 -34.20
N LEU A 568 -14.63 -8.79 -34.47
CA LEU A 568 -15.39 -8.71 -35.72
C LEU A 568 -14.64 -7.96 -36.81
N ASP A 569 -13.88 -6.91 -36.45
CA ASP A 569 -13.10 -6.09 -37.39
C ASP A 569 -11.84 -5.56 -36.72
N GLU A 570 -10.69 -6.07 -37.12
CA GLU A 570 -9.36 -5.64 -36.63
C GLU A 570 -8.89 -4.31 -37.21
N SER A 571 -9.54 -3.80 -38.24
CA SER A 571 -9.15 -2.54 -38.92
C SER A 571 -9.61 -1.29 -38.15
N ILE A 572 -10.54 -1.43 -37.22
CA ILE A 572 -11.07 -0.31 -36.46
C ILE A 572 -9.97 0.23 -35.53
N LYS A 573 -9.72 1.53 -35.61
CA LYS A 573 -8.84 2.27 -34.73
C LYS A 573 -9.66 3.00 -33.68
N ILE A 574 -9.23 2.88 -32.42
CA ILE A 574 -9.93 3.39 -31.24
C ILE A 574 -8.94 4.27 -30.48
N LYS A 575 -9.35 5.47 -30.12
CA LYS A 575 -8.59 6.31 -29.19
C LYS A 575 -9.05 6.02 -27.76
N LEU A 576 -8.12 5.57 -26.97
CA LEU A 576 -8.30 5.19 -25.57
C LEU A 576 -7.61 6.21 -24.66
N VAL A 577 -8.33 6.79 -23.70
CA VAL A 577 -7.72 7.47 -22.55
C VAL A 577 -7.57 6.51 -21.39
N SER A 578 -6.40 6.50 -20.79
CA SER A 578 -6.07 5.68 -19.61
C SER A 578 -5.15 6.46 -18.66
N LEU A 579 -4.69 5.81 -17.60
CA LEU A 579 -3.80 6.37 -16.59
C LEU A 579 -2.33 6.14 -16.99
N ASN A 580 -1.43 7.08 -16.71
CA ASN A 580 0.00 6.92 -16.96
C ASN A 580 0.56 5.66 -16.30
N PHE A 581 0.14 5.35 -15.05
CA PHE A 581 0.49 4.12 -14.35
C PHE A 581 0.22 2.87 -15.20
N LEU A 582 -1.00 2.73 -15.74
CA LEU A 582 -1.36 1.56 -16.56
C LEU A 582 -0.59 1.54 -17.89
N VAL A 583 -0.48 2.72 -18.54
CA VAL A 583 0.22 2.85 -19.84
C VAL A 583 1.71 2.53 -19.70
N ASN A 584 2.29 2.72 -18.52
CA ASN A 584 3.67 2.34 -18.19
C ASN A 584 3.82 0.89 -17.71
N GLY A 585 2.77 0.06 -17.82
CA GLY A 585 2.80 -1.38 -17.49
C GLY A 585 2.30 -1.72 -16.08
N GLY A 586 1.82 -0.74 -15.31
CA GLY A 586 1.20 -0.98 -14.01
C GLY A 586 0.05 -1.99 -14.09
N ASP A 587 -0.16 -2.77 -13.03
CA ASP A 587 -1.12 -3.87 -12.98
C ASP A 587 -0.94 -4.91 -14.12
N GLY A 588 0.27 -4.99 -14.70
CA GLY A 588 0.59 -5.90 -15.80
C GLY A 588 -0.14 -5.61 -17.11
N TYR A 589 -0.68 -4.41 -17.29
CA TYR A 589 -1.35 -4.02 -18.53
C TYR A 589 -0.36 -3.98 -19.70
N PRO A 590 -0.65 -4.67 -20.84
CA PRO A 590 0.30 -4.88 -21.92
C PRO A 590 0.40 -3.71 -22.90
N PHE A 591 0.44 -2.47 -22.42
CA PHE A 591 0.53 -1.28 -23.29
C PHE A 591 1.84 -1.24 -24.09
N ASP A 592 2.93 -1.80 -23.57
CA ASP A 592 4.21 -1.91 -24.28
C ASP A 592 4.15 -2.78 -25.54
N SER A 593 3.15 -3.68 -25.62
CA SER A 593 2.95 -4.57 -26.76
C SER A 593 2.09 -3.97 -27.88
N LEU A 594 1.58 -2.74 -27.70
CA LEU A 594 0.74 -2.08 -28.71
C LEU A 594 1.51 -1.80 -30.00
N SER A 595 0.85 -2.04 -31.14
CA SER A 595 1.48 -1.96 -32.47
C SER A 595 1.86 -0.52 -32.89
N ALA A 596 1.07 0.49 -32.48
CA ALA A 596 1.31 1.90 -32.79
C ALA A 596 0.53 2.81 -31.82
N PRO A 597 0.98 2.95 -30.57
CA PRO A 597 0.19 3.59 -29.52
C PRO A 597 -0.02 5.09 -29.72
N ASN A 598 0.82 5.82 -30.51
CA ASN A 598 0.72 7.28 -30.71
C ASN A 598 0.40 8.01 -29.39
N ARG A 599 1.20 7.75 -28.36
CA ARG A 599 0.98 8.25 -27.00
C ARG A 599 0.95 9.78 -26.96
N THR A 600 -0.02 10.33 -26.25
CA THR A 600 -0.16 11.76 -25.96
C THR A 600 -0.50 11.92 -24.48
N ASN A 601 0.36 12.58 -23.72
CA ASN A 601 0.09 12.94 -22.33
C ASN A 601 -0.84 14.15 -22.28
N LEU A 602 -1.81 14.14 -21.36
CA LEU A 602 -2.79 15.21 -21.16
C LEU A 602 -2.57 15.97 -19.85
N TYR A 603 -1.44 15.81 -19.18
CA TYR A 603 -1.13 16.43 -17.90
C TYR A 603 0.07 17.36 -17.99
N SER A 604 0.17 18.33 -17.06
CA SER A 604 1.26 19.28 -16.99
C SER A 604 2.44 18.71 -16.18
N GLY A 605 3.64 18.89 -16.71
CA GLY A 605 4.87 18.51 -16.03
C GLY A 605 5.15 17.01 -16.09
N GLN A 606 6.12 16.57 -15.29
CA GLN A 606 6.48 15.18 -15.15
C GLN A 606 5.63 14.55 -14.04
N MET A 607 4.80 13.57 -14.39
CA MET A 607 4.04 12.81 -13.39
C MET A 607 4.93 11.70 -12.81
N TYR A 608 4.68 11.39 -11.56
CA TYR A 608 5.36 10.33 -10.84
C TYR A 608 5.31 9.01 -11.63
N GLY A 609 6.45 8.33 -11.71
CA GLY A 609 6.58 7.06 -12.42
C GLY A 609 6.54 7.15 -13.95
N ASP A 610 6.53 8.35 -14.55
CA ASP A 610 6.63 8.52 -15.98
C ASP A 610 8.04 8.96 -16.38
N PRO A 611 8.90 8.05 -16.85
CA PRO A 611 10.32 8.34 -17.11
C PRO A 611 10.57 9.03 -18.44
N GLN A 612 9.53 9.32 -19.26
CA GLN A 612 9.73 9.74 -20.65
C GLN A 612 8.97 11.04 -20.99
N ASP A 613 9.65 11.91 -21.74
CA ASP A 613 9.01 13.05 -22.40
C ASP A 613 8.22 12.56 -23.62
N PHE A 614 6.90 12.58 -23.50
CA PHE A 614 5.99 12.31 -24.61
C PHE A 614 5.36 13.61 -25.12
N PRO A 615 4.84 13.65 -26.37
CA PRO A 615 4.10 14.80 -26.85
C PRO A 615 2.88 15.10 -25.97
N ASP A 616 2.82 16.30 -25.43
CA ASP A 616 1.72 16.74 -24.58
C ASP A 616 0.49 17.14 -25.41
N GLY A 617 -0.69 17.06 -24.80
CA GLY A 617 -1.90 17.68 -25.29
C GLY A 617 -1.83 19.22 -25.24
N ASP A 618 -2.81 19.88 -25.86
CA ASP A 618 -2.92 21.34 -25.78
C ASP A 618 -3.62 21.74 -24.46
N LEU A 619 -2.87 21.81 -23.37
CA LEU A 619 -3.38 22.17 -22.06
C LEU A 619 -3.96 23.58 -21.95
N THR A 620 -3.81 24.43 -23.01
CA THR A 620 -4.51 25.71 -23.06
C THR A 620 -6.03 25.54 -23.21
N LYS A 621 -6.49 24.35 -23.52
CA LYS A 621 -7.91 23.95 -23.60
C LYS A 621 -8.45 23.34 -22.30
N ASP A 622 -7.60 23.25 -21.29
CA ASP A 622 -8.04 22.85 -19.97
C ASP A 622 -9.25 23.67 -19.55
N PRO A 623 -10.35 23.06 -19.08
CA PRO A 623 -11.55 23.77 -18.65
C PRO A 623 -11.28 24.81 -17.55
N GLY A 624 -10.24 24.62 -16.71
CA GLY A 624 -9.80 25.56 -15.69
C GLY A 624 -10.89 25.92 -14.68
N LEU A 625 -11.84 25.05 -14.46
CA LEU A 625 -13.01 25.33 -13.62
C LEU A 625 -12.69 25.34 -12.14
N ASN A 626 -11.65 24.63 -11.74
CA ASN A 626 -11.14 24.64 -10.37
C ASN A 626 -9.83 23.90 -10.24
N ASN A 627 -8.70 24.54 -10.07
CA ASN A 627 -7.52 23.72 -10.04
C ASN A 627 -6.33 24.23 -9.34
N SER A 628 -6.45 24.53 -8.07
CA SER A 628 -5.31 24.83 -7.22
C SER A 628 -4.81 23.64 -6.41
N PHE A 629 -5.46 22.46 -6.49
CA PHE A 629 -5.15 21.36 -5.58
C PHE A 629 -4.68 20.06 -6.24
N SER A 630 -4.76 19.94 -7.56
CA SER A 630 -4.28 18.76 -8.29
C SER A 630 -3.49 19.16 -9.53
N VAL A 631 -2.77 18.21 -10.08
CA VAL A 631 -2.01 18.43 -11.33
C VAL A 631 -2.98 18.54 -12.49
N THR A 632 -2.88 19.62 -13.29
CA THR A 632 -3.68 19.79 -14.50
C THR A 632 -3.55 18.55 -15.39
N GLY A 633 -4.67 17.90 -15.68
CA GLY A 633 -4.74 16.66 -16.45
C GLY A 633 -4.50 15.38 -15.65
N GLY A 634 -4.45 15.47 -14.31
CA GLY A 634 -4.56 14.33 -13.42
C GLY A 634 -6.01 13.82 -13.33
N GLU A 635 -6.19 12.61 -12.80
CA GLU A 635 -7.53 12.01 -12.66
C GLU A 635 -8.40 12.74 -11.62
N GLN A 636 -7.80 13.37 -10.59
CA GLN A 636 -8.52 14.21 -9.63
C GLN A 636 -9.03 15.49 -10.29
N ASP A 637 -8.19 16.14 -11.11
CA ASP A 637 -8.53 17.31 -11.89
C ASP A 637 -9.70 17.03 -12.84
N ALA A 638 -9.58 16.00 -13.65
CA ALA A 638 -10.63 15.60 -14.58
C ALA A 638 -11.97 15.32 -13.87
N PHE A 639 -11.95 14.67 -12.71
CA PHE A 639 -13.16 14.37 -11.96
C PHE A 639 -13.78 15.64 -11.33
N ALA A 640 -12.94 16.51 -10.74
CA ALA A 640 -13.38 17.78 -10.16
C ALA A 640 -14.07 18.65 -11.20
N GLU A 641 -13.43 18.82 -12.36
CA GLU A 641 -13.97 19.64 -13.45
C GLU A 641 -15.24 19.06 -14.07
N TYR A 642 -15.32 17.73 -14.19
CA TYR A 642 -16.54 17.06 -14.63
C TYR A 642 -17.71 17.36 -13.68
N PHE A 643 -17.49 17.27 -12.37
CA PHE A 643 -18.54 17.58 -11.38
C PHE A 643 -18.90 19.07 -11.39
N LEU A 644 -17.92 19.97 -11.51
CA LEU A 644 -18.16 21.39 -11.64
C LEU A 644 -18.95 21.75 -12.94
N ALA A 645 -18.72 21.02 -14.01
CA ALA A 645 -19.45 21.23 -15.27
C ALA A 645 -20.92 20.75 -15.19
N PHE A 646 -21.19 19.61 -14.55
CA PHE A 646 -22.48 18.93 -14.63
C PHE A 646 -23.26 18.88 -13.30
N HIS A 647 -22.58 18.91 -12.15
CA HIS A 647 -23.13 18.65 -10.82
C HIS A 647 -22.78 19.74 -9.79
N ASN A 648 -22.65 20.99 -10.22
CA ASN A 648 -22.11 22.10 -9.44
C ASN A 648 -23.09 22.75 -8.44
N THR A 649 -24.32 22.29 -8.35
CA THR A 649 -25.30 22.76 -7.36
C THR A 649 -26.11 21.59 -6.78
N GLN A 650 -26.74 21.82 -5.64
CA GLN A 650 -27.61 20.82 -4.98
C GLN A 650 -28.76 20.34 -5.88
N GLU A 651 -29.28 21.21 -6.75
CA GLU A 651 -30.33 20.88 -7.72
C GLU A 651 -29.82 19.96 -8.82
N LYS A 652 -28.56 20.16 -9.24
CA LYS A 652 -27.89 19.36 -10.28
C LYS A 652 -27.09 18.20 -9.71
N ALA A 653 -27.19 17.96 -8.39
CA ALA A 653 -26.46 16.87 -7.74
C ALA A 653 -26.68 15.54 -8.48
N TYR A 654 -25.60 14.78 -8.63
CA TYR A 654 -25.70 13.41 -9.14
C TYR A 654 -26.69 12.59 -8.31
N ASN A 655 -27.51 11.78 -8.94
CA ASN A 655 -28.61 11.08 -8.27
C ASN A 655 -28.92 9.73 -8.94
N GLN A 656 -27.93 8.86 -9.01
CA GLN A 656 -28.10 7.47 -9.46
C GLN A 656 -27.48 6.54 -8.44
N ASN A 657 -28.30 5.67 -7.87
CA ASN A 657 -27.84 4.66 -6.91
C ASN A 657 -27.14 3.50 -7.61
N GLU A 658 -26.33 2.75 -6.86
CA GLU A 658 -25.76 1.50 -7.33
C GLU A 658 -26.84 0.55 -7.82
N SER A 659 -26.54 -0.19 -8.88
CA SER A 659 -27.35 -1.31 -9.33
C SER A 659 -26.91 -2.59 -8.62
N ALA A 660 -27.80 -3.56 -8.48
CA ALA A 660 -27.38 -4.91 -8.12
C ALA A 660 -26.54 -5.49 -9.27
N PRO A 661 -25.48 -6.27 -9.02
CA PRO A 661 -24.53 -6.73 -10.06
C PRO A 661 -25.19 -7.44 -11.25
N GLU A 662 -26.28 -8.17 -11.03
CA GLU A 662 -27.04 -8.82 -12.09
C GLU A 662 -27.74 -7.83 -13.04
N ASN A 663 -27.86 -6.56 -12.64
CA ASN A 663 -28.48 -5.49 -13.42
C ASN A 663 -27.45 -4.53 -14.03
N ASP A 664 -26.15 -4.81 -13.87
CA ASP A 664 -25.09 -4.00 -14.44
C ASP A 664 -25.16 -3.98 -15.97
N GLN A 665 -24.94 -2.81 -16.55
CA GLN A 665 -25.12 -2.57 -17.98
C GLN A 665 -23.80 -2.31 -18.72
N ARG A 666 -22.82 -1.73 -18.02
CA ARG A 666 -21.54 -1.32 -18.62
C ARG A 666 -20.50 -2.44 -18.51
N ILE A 667 -20.46 -3.12 -17.36
CA ILE A 667 -19.55 -4.25 -17.10
C ILE A 667 -20.39 -5.41 -16.58
N LYS A 668 -20.72 -6.36 -17.46
CA LYS A 668 -21.64 -7.43 -17.12
C LYS A 668 -20.95 -8.79 -17.02
N ARG A 669 -21.01 -9.40 -15.83
CA ARG A 669 -20.56 -10.76 -15.59
C ARG A 669 -21.63 -11.77 -16.02
N LEU A 670 -21.26 -12.80 -16.78
CA LEU A 670 -22.18 -13.79 -17.36
C LEU A 670 -22.20 -15.14 -16.62
N ASP A 671 -21.08 -15.52 -15.99
CA ASP A 671 -21.00 -16.77 -15.26
C ASP A 671 -21.87 -16.75 -14.00
N SER A 672 -22.42 -17.90 -13.64
CA SER A 672 -23.33 -18.08 -12.51
C SER A 672 -22.85 -19.13 -11.50
N GLY A 673 -21.64 -19.64 -11.66
CA GLY A 673 -21.04 -20.65 -10.79
C GLY A 673 -19.83 -20.10 -10.02
N SER A 674 -19.37 -20.86 -9.03
CA SER A 674 -18.10 -20.54 -8.37
C SER A 674 -16.95 -20.70 -9.37
N VAL A 675 -16.17 -19.66 -9.53
CA VAL A 675 -15.03 -19.60 -10.45
C VAL A 675 -13.78 -19.31 -9.65
N ALA A 676 -12.79 -20.20 -9.72
CA ALA A 676 -11.48 -19.93 -9.13
C ALA A 676 -10.83 -18.72 -9.81
N GLY A 677 -10.28 -17.82 -9.03
CA GLY A 677 -9.46 -16.73 -9.54
C GLY A 677 -8.21 -17.23 -10.27
N GLY A 678 -7.61 -16.36 -11.07
CA GLY A 678 -6.28 -16.59 -11.62
C GLY A 678 -5.25 -16.71 -10.50
N SER A 679 -4.14 -17.38 -10.74
CA SER A 679 -3.02 -17.39 -9.80
C SER A 679 -2.22 -16.08 -9.92
N SER A 680 -1.79 -15.53 -8.79
CA SER A 680 -0.79 -14.46 -8.75
C SER A 680 0.48 -14.89 -9.51
N GLU A 681 1.21 -13.93 -10.05
CA GLU A 681 2.53 -14.17 -10.62
C GLU A 681 3.57 -14.50 -9.52
N PHE A 682 3.25 -14.17 -8.28
CA PHE A 682 3.97 -14.64 -7.09
C PHE A 682 3.16 -15.74 -6.39
N ASN A 683 3.59 -16.98 -6.54
CA ASN A 683 2.91 -18.15 -6.00
C ASN A 683 3.41 -18.50 -4.60
N CYS A 684 2.49 -18.67 -3.67
CA CYS A 684 2.75 -18.98 -2.27
C CYS A 684 2.12 -20.33 -1.87
N PRO A 685 2.69 -21.46 -2.33
CA PRO A 685 2.12 -22.76 -2.04
C PRO A 685 2.22 -23.06 -0.53
N ILE A 686 1.07 -23.26 0.10
CA ILE A 686 1.00 -23.72 1.49
C ILE A 686 1.30 -25.22 1.49
N PRO A 687 2.16 -25.73 2.38
CA PRO A 687 2.54 -27.13 2.46
C PRO A 687 1.37 -28.07 2.75
#